data_83df8ba0b6088ccee07317cee998257d
#
_entry.id   83df8ba0b6088ccee07317cee998257d
#
_cell.length_a   1.000
_cell.length_b   1.000
_cell.length_c   1.000
_cell.angle_alpha   90.00
_cell.angle_beta   90.00
_cell.angle_gamma   90.00
#
_symmetry.space_group_name_H-M   'P 1'
#
loop_
_entity.id
_entity.type
_entity.pdbx_description
1 polymer ?
#
loop_
_entity_poly.entity_id
_entity_poly.type
_entity_poly.pdbx_seq_one_letter_code
_entity_poly.pdbx_strand_id
1 'polypeptide(L)'
;MFKYFFIRRQIWRFYAVYDLYRLKYLFSYDKITFASFWRICLIFRITGHNRQNKIDISEYIIMGSDYMPVPFDSRKIYYRSPFGAVEQGTEIHFRILLPKAEHTQKAHLCVKYDYDCNWEFTELIWCGKFDEDTEIWECNFTPKKIGLYWYNFKLTTIDKTRYVIPSDPYKVSTIEDYMGRSWQITCYKKGFKTPGWLVGGIMYQIFPDRFYFSGEEKNIKRTDCKRNKDWYALPEWKPDENGMIKNNDFFMGDLKGITMKLDYLESLGVSCIYLNPISEAYSNHRYDTGDYSKVDPILGTEEDFKHLCAEAKKRGIHVINDGVFSHTGSDSVYFNRSGRYGKGGAYNDKNSPYFSWYKFNEWPNNYQSWWGFDTLPEVIEETPSFNEYINGKDGIVRKWMKCGNSGWRLDVADELPDVFIENLRKAVKDENPNAFLVGEVWEDASNKESYGARRKFLLGEQFDSVMNYVFRDAILNFCKGQHGKYTMDLIMSVIENYPRPVLRVLMNSLSTHDTERAITVMAGEPLDGKDREWQADTKLDDEHKKLGVKLLKVASAMQFTLPGFPCIYYGDEAGMEGYRDPFNRCCYPWGKENKELIEWHKKLADVRKSCSALWDGDFINVLSEERRISYIRHDKDSAIFCTFNLYDYEVEAKMPLGYADGKPVFGSKLENGILTIPPMSAEFVVLELGK
;
A
#
# COMPACT_ATOMS: atom_id res chain seq x y z
N MET A 1 13.41 56.78 -12.54
CA MET A 1 13.17 55.47 -13.16
C MET A 1 14.45 54.80 -13.68
N PHE A 2 15.49 55.52 -14.11
CA PHE A 2 16.76 54.94 -14.59
C PHE A 2 17.69 54.35 -13.53
N LYS A 3 17.65 54.79 -12.26
CA LYS A 3 18.49 54.21 -11.20
C LYS A 3 18.02 52.82 -10.70
N TYR A 4 16.73 52.52 -10.88
CA TYR A 4 16.18 51.19 -10.46
C TYR A 4 16.54 50.08 -11.43
N PHE A 5 16.75 50.40 -12.71
CA PHE A 5 17.15 49.44 -13.72
C PHE A 5 18.62 49.03 -13.62
N PHE A 6 19.48 49.91 -13.13
CA PHE A 6 20.93 49.65 -13.00
C PHE A 6 21.24 48.76 -11.77
N ILE A 7 20.52 48.96 -10.67
CA ILE A 7 20.68 48.14 -9.46
C ILE A 7 20.17 46.70 -9.69
N ARG A 8 19.08 46.53 -10.44
CA ARG A 8 18.60 45.17 -10.80
C ARG A 8 19.58 44.40 -11.68
N ARG A 9 20.29 45.06 -12.57
CA ARG A 9 21.27 44.43 -13.46
C ARG A 9 22.57 44.05 -12.72
N GLN A 10 22.96 44.78 -11.69
CA GLN A 10 24.11 44.42 -10.85
C GLN A 10 23.78 43.30 -9.88
N ILE A 11 22.60 43.27 -9.26
CA ILE A 11 22.15 42.18 -8.38
C ILE A 11 22.05 40.87 -9.17
N TRP A 12 21.55 40.92 -10.40
CA TRP A 12 21.50 39.74 -11.28
C TRP A 12 22.89 39.20 -11.68
N ARG A 13 23.86 40.06 -11.87
CA ARG A 13 25.25 39.65 -12.10
C ARG A 13 25.90 39.06 -10.86
N PHE A 14 25.52 39.54 -9.67
CA PHE A 14 26.05 39.02 -8.41
C PHE A 14 25.50 37.60 -8.09
N TYR A 15 24.20 37.37 -8.32
CA TYR A 15 23.60 36.03 -8.13
C TYR A 15 24.11 35.04 -9.16
N ALA A 16 24.21 35.40 -10.43
CA ALA A 16 24.74 34.51 -11.46
C ALA A 16 26.25 34.19 -11.25
N VAL A 17 27.02 35.08 -10.68
CA VAL A 17 28.45 34.86 -10.36
C VAL A 17 28.58 34.02 -9.08
N TYR A 18 27.68 34.18 -8.11
CA TYR A 18 27.68 33.36 -6.88
C TYR A 18 27.29 31.90 -7.14
N ASP A 19 26.32 31.66 -8.00
CA ASP A 19 25.95 30.31 -8.43
C ASP A 19 27.04 29.68 -9.33
N LEU A 20 27.68 30.45 -10.18
CA LEU A 20 28.84 29.98 -10.95
C LEU A 20 30.08 29.68 -10.07
N TYR A 21 30.26 30.39 -8.96
CA TYR A 21 31.34 30.09 -7.99
C TYR A 21 31.04 28.81 -7.19
N ARG A 22 29.78 28.59 -6.82
CA ARG A 22 29.32 27.38 -6.15
C ARG A 22 29.43 26.16 -7.08
N LEU A 23 29.07 26.31 -8.35
CA LEU A 23 29.29 25.29 -9.39
C LEU A 23 30.78 25.02 -9.63
N LYS A 24 31.65 26.04 -9.59
CA LYS A 24 33.10 25.85 -9.79
C LYS A 24 33.76 25.04 -8.67
N TYR A 25 33.22 25.12 -7.42
CA TYR A 25 33.67 24.29 -6.29
C TYR A 25 33.14 22.84 -6.39
N LEU A 26 31.96 22.65 -6.98
CA LEU A 26 31.38 21.30 -7.23
C LEU A 26 32.09 20.54 -8.35
N PHE A 27 32.77 21.23 -9.27
CA PHE A 27 33.42 20.64 -10.44
C PHE A 27 34.93 20.46 -10.31
N SER A 28 35.52 20.65 -9.12
CA SER A 28 36.97 20.48 -8.92
C SER A 28 37.45 19.02 -8.78
N TYR A 29 36.53 18.05 -8.83
CA TYR A 29 36.86 16.64 -8.82
C TYR A 29 36.19 15.90 -9.98
N ASP A 30 37.05 15.35 -10.86
CA ASP A 30 36.85 14.37 -11.94
C ASP A 30 35.98 14.70 -13.17
N LYS A 31 36.70 14.87 -14.29
CA LYS A 31 36.35 14.57 -15.70
C LYS A 31 34.90 14.76 -16.16
N ILE A 32 34.32 15.94 -15.98
CA ILE A 32 33.19 16.35 -16.82
C ILE A 32 33.75 16.97 -18.10
N THR A 33 33.43 16.41 -19.28
CA THR A 33 33.88 16.95 -20.56
C THR A 33 33.24 18.32 -20.81
N PHE A 34 33.93 19.17 -21.56
CA PHE A 34 33.46 20.51 -21.96
C PHE A 34 32.06 20.48 -22.63
N ALA A 35 31.71 19.38 -23.29
CA ALA A 35 30.38 19.13 -23.86
C ALA A 35 29.27 18.99 -22.80
N SER A 36 29.54 18.34 -21.65
CA SER A 36 28.58 18.21 -20.55
C SER A 36 28.31 19.54 -19.87
N PHE A 37 29.32 20.40 -19.73
CA PHE A 37 29.15 21.75 -19.19
C PHE A 37 28.28 22.64 -20.10
N TRP A 38 28.46 22.57 -21.43
CA TRP A 38 27.63 23.29 -22.37
C TRP A 38 26.18 22.80 -22.41
N ARG A 39 25.96 21.51 -22.25
CA ARG A 39 24.59 20.95 -22.12
C ARG A 39 23.87 21.47 -20.88
N ILE A 40 24.53 21.56 -19.74
CA ILE A 40 23.99 22.14 -18.51
C ILE A 40 23.67 23.63 -18.71
N CYS A 41 24.56 24.40 -19.35
CA CYS A 41 24.35 25.81 -19.64
C CYS A 41 23.21 26.04 -20.66
N LEU A 42 23.00 25.14 -21.61
CA LEU A 42 21.91 25.21 -22.56
C LEU A 42 20.54 24.98 -21.89
N ILE A 43 20.47 24.07 -20.96
CA ILE A 43 19.27 23.80 -20.15
C ILE A 43 18.90 25.02 -19.31
N PHE A 44 19.87 25.68 -18.67
CA PHE A 44 19.64 26.94 -17.97
C PHE A 44 19.13 28.09 -18.88
N ARG A 45 19.46 28.05 -20.16
CA ARG A 45 19.01 29.05 -21.14
C ARG A 45 17.59 28.79 -21.63
N ILE A 46 17.19 27.52 -21.72
CA ILE A 46 15.85 27.09 -22.16
C ILE A 46 14.81 27.25 -21.02
N THR A 47 15.19 27.05 -19.78
CA THR A 47 14.28 27.15 -18.61
C THR A 47 14.07 28.58 -18.11
N GLY A 48 14.85 29.55 -18.58
CA GLY A 48 14.74 30.97 -18.19
C GLY A 48 13.45 31.68 -18.62
N HIS A 49 12.58 31.03 -19.39
CA HIS A 49 11.36 31.67 -19.93
C HIS A 49 10.05 31.30 -19.20
N ASN A 50 10.07 30.35 -18.28
CA ASN A 50 8.84 29.99 -17.55
C ASN A 50 9.07 29.93 -16.03
N ARG A 51 8.59 30.94 -15.29
CA ARG A 51 8.85 31.20 -13.86
C ARG A 51 8.14 30.25 -12.89
N GLN A 52 7.44 29.21 -13.36
CA GLN A 52 6.65 28.33 -12.47
C GLN A 52 7.13 26.88 -12.38
N ASN A 53 7.99 26.42 -13.26
CA ASN A 53 8.53 25.05 -13.17
C ASN A 53 9.99 25.10 -12.75
N LYS A 54 10.26 24.99 -11.45
CA LYS A 54 11.58 24.59 -10.97
C LYS A 54 11.80 23.13 -11.41
N ILE A 55 12.57 22.94 -12.50
CA ILE A 55 13.13 21.61 -12.77
C ILE A 55 14.01 21.29 -11.58
N ASP A 56 13.71 20.19 -10.92
CA ASP A 56 14.51 19.73 -9.80
C ASP A 56 15.85 19.23 -10.37
N ILE A 57 16.88 20.05 -10.19
CA ILE A 57 18.26 19.76 -10.62
C ILE A 57 18.74 18.45 -9.99
N SER A 58 18.13 18.02 -8.88
CA SER A 58 18.43 16.76 -8.19
C SER A 58 18.18 15.54 -9.07
N GLU A 59 17.12 15.51 -9.88
CA GLU A 59 16.87 14.40 -10.81
C GLU A 59 17.94 14.30 -11.92
N TYR A 60 18.45 15.43 -12.37
CA TYR A 60 19.47 15.45 -13.44
C TYR A 60 20.87 15.07 -12.92
N ILE A 61 21.17 15.38 -11.67
CA ILE A 61 22.46 15.06 -11.03
C ILE A 61 22.54 13.57 -10.66
N ILE A 62 21.39 12.95 -10.36
CA ILE A 62 21.31 11.49 -10.04
C ILE A 62 21.47 10.64 -11.31
N MET A 63 21.14 11.15 -12.49
CA MET A 63 21.11 10.38 -13.75
C MET A 63 22.48 10.07 -14.38
N GLY A 64 23.58 10.64 -13.95
CA GLY A 64 24.89 10.35 -14.55
C GLY A 64 25.05 10.78 -16.01
N SER A 65 26.28 10.71 -16.53
CA SER A 65 26.66 11.18 -17.88
C SER A 65 26.16 10.35 -19.07
N ASP A 66 25.46 9.22 -18.83
CA ASP A 66 25.10 8.23 -19.86
C ASP A 66 23.59 8.19 -20.21
N TYR A 67 22.84 9.24 -19.89
CA TYR A 67 21.42 9.30 -20.22
C TYR A 67 21.19 9.44 -21.73
N MET A 68 20.72 8.36 -22.35
CA MET A 68 20.18 8.41 -23.72
C MET A 68 18.73 8.93 -23.66
N PRO A 69 18.38 9.99 -24.42
CA PRO A 69 17.02 10.49 -24.43
C PRO A 69 16.07 9.42 -25.02
N VAL A 70 15.00 9.11 -24.28
CA VAL A 70 13.92 8.24 -24.75
C VAL A 70 12.77 9.10 -25.26
N PRO A 71 11.91 8.59 -26.15
CA PRO A 71 10.78 9.37 -26.66
C PRO A 71 9.86 9.89 -25.56
N PHE A 72 9.59 9.07 -24.52
CA PHE A 72 8.77 9.46 -23.38
C PHE A 72 9.02 8.51 -22.19
N ASP A 73 8.97 9.06 -20.97
CA ASP A 73 8.99 8.31 -19.72
C ASP A 73 7.99 8.94 -18.74
N SER A 74 6.85 8.28 -18.52
CA SER A 74 5.77 8.78 -17.65
C SER A 74 6.18 8.99 -16.20
N ARG A 75 7.27 8.33 -15.76
CA ARG A 75 7.81 8.39 -14.40
C ARG A 75 8.80 9.51 -14.17
N LYS A 76 9.11 10.29 -15.21
CA LYS A 76 10.04 11.42 -15.14
C LYS A 76 9.30 12.75 -15.28
N ILE A 77 9.46 13.61 -14.28
CA ILE A 77 8.81 14.93 -14.25
C ILE A 77 9.20 15.81 -15.46
N TYR A 78 10.33 15.52 -16.07
CA TYR A 78 10.77 16.16 -17.31
C TYR A 78 9.81 15.92 -18.49
N TYR A 79 9.21 14.73 -18.56
CA TYR A 79 8.29 14.33 -19.64
C TYR A 79 6.83 14.55 -19.28
N ARG A 80 6.48 14.40 -17.98
CA ARG A 80 5.12 14.55 -17.48
C ARG A 80 5.11 15.26 -16.14
N SER A 81 4.49 16.43 -16.07
CA SER A 81 4.38 17.22 -14.83
C SER A 81 2.94 17.72 -14.61
N PRO A 82 2.34 17.50 -13.43
CA PRO A 82 2.88 16.74 -12.30
C PRO A 82 2.97 15.24 -12.55
N PHE A 83 3.87 14.57 -11.84
CA PHE A 83 3.98 13.12 -11.83
C PHE A 83 2.80 12.50 -11.05
N GLY A 84 2.38 11.30 -11.48
CA GLY A 84 1.44 10.48 -10.74
C GLY A 84 -0.04 10.80 -11.01
N ALA A 85 -0.92 10.32 -10.11
CA ALA A 85 -2.34 10.62 -10.14
C ALA A 85 -2.60 12.11 -9.85
N VAL A 86 -3.65 12.69 -10.43
CA VAL A 86 -3.95 14.11 -10.34
C VAL A 86 -5.36 14.40 -9.84
N GLU A 87 -5.54 15.53 -9.19
CA GLU A 87 -6.89 16.03 -8.86
C GLU A 87 -7.65 16.46 -10.12
N GLN A 88 -8.95 16.30 -10.10
CA GLN A 88 -9.84 16.79 -11.14
C GLN A 88 -9.58 18.28 -11.42
N GLY A 89 -9.33 18.61 -12.69
CA GLY A 89 -9.05 19.97 -13.15
C GLY A 89 -7.58 20.39 -13.04
N THR A 90 -6.67 19.48 -12.67
CA THR A 90 -5.23 19.77 -12.70
C THR A 90 -4.71 19.73 -14.13
N GLU A 91 -4.02 20.78 -14.56
CA GLU A 91 -3.32 20.79 -15.86
C GLU A 91 -2.07 19.92 -15.78
N ILE A 92 -1.90 19.03 -16.73
CA ILE A 92 -0.74 18.16 -16.91
C ILE A 92 0.03 18.63 -18.14
N HIS A 93 1.31 18.94 -17.96
CA HIS A 93 2.23 19.23 -19.04
C HIS A 93 2.87 17.93 -19.54
N PHE A 94 2.85 17.72 -20.85
CA PHE A 94 3.49 16.60 -21.52
C PHE A 94 4.60 17.09 -22.45
N ARG A 95 5.72 16.41 -22.39
CA ARG A 95 6.87 16.60 -23.29
C ARG A 95 7.27 15.27 -23.88
N ILE A 96 7.52 15.24 -25.20
CA ILE A 96 8.12 14.09 -25.86
C ILE A 96 9.39 14.52 -26.59
N LEU A 97 10.35 13.60 -26.66
CA LEU A 97 11.61 13.76 -27.38
C LEU A 97 11.60 12.84 -28.60
N LEU A 98 11.62 13.43 -29.79
CA LEU A 98 11.52 12.66 -31.02
C LEU A 98 12.82 12.72 -31.81
N PRO A 99 13.34 11.57 -32.28
CA PRO A 99 14.46 11.58 -33.23
C PRO A 99 14.09 12.35 -34.49
N LYS A 100 14.95 13.23 -34.96
CA LYS A 100 14.75 13.95 -36.25
C LYS A 100 14.59 12.98 -37.42
N ALA A 101 15.22 11.81 -37.34
CA ALA A 101 15.09 10.75 -38.34
C ALA A 101 13.65 10.24 -38.51
N GLU A 102 12.76 10.52 -37.58
CA GLU A 102 11.32 10.23 -37.71
C GLU A 102 10.61 11.17 -38.66
N HIS A 103 11.21 12.33 -39.00
CA HIS A 103 10.62 13.35 -39.88
C HIS A 103 9.18 13.71 -39.48
N THR A 104 8.94 13.90 -38.19
CA THR A 104 7.62 14.20 -37.64
C THR A 104 7.14 15.57 -38.10
N GLN A 105 5.97 15.63 -38.73
CA GLN A 105 5.34 16.87 -39.16
C GLN A 105 4.29 17.36 -38.18
N LYS A 106 3.57 16.43 -37.53
CA LYS A 106 2.58 16.71 -36.49
C LYS A 106 2.63 15.63 -35.41
N ALA A 107 2.46 16.04 -34.19
CA ALA A 107 2.33 15.12 -33.04
C ALA A 107 1.05 15.45 -32.27
N HIS A 108 0.34 14.42 -31.78
CA HIS A 108 -0.86 14.57 -31.00
C HIS A 108 -0.78 13.69 -29.77
N LEU A 109 -1.16 14.22 -28.62
CA LEU A 109 -1.53 13.45 -27.44
C LEU A 109 -2.93 12.86 -27.71
N CYS A 110 -3.03 11.53 -27.68
CA CYS A 110 -4.27 10.79 -27.81
C CYS A 110 -4.72 10.40 -26.42
N VAL A 111 -5.91 10.83 -26.00
CA VAL A 111 -6.46 10.51 -24.68
C VAL A 111 -7.85 9.93 -24.86
N LYS A 112 -8.19 8.90 -24.09
CA LYS A 112 -9.58 8.44 -23.94
C LYS A 112 -9.92 8.23 -22.47
N TYR A 113 -11.17 8.54 -22.13
CA TYR A 113 -11.71 8.30 -20.81
C TYR A 113 -12.18 6.84 -20.69
N ASP A 114 -11.59 6.08 -19.80
CA ASP A 114 -11.85 4.68 -19.45
C ASP A 114 -12.35 3.81 -20.63
N TYR A 115 -13.62 3.41 -20.63
CA TYR A 115 -14.23 2.58 -21.68
C TYR A 115 -14.81 3.38 -22.87
N ASP A 116 -14.65 4.70 -22.91
CA ASP A 116 -15.11 5.48 -24.05
C ASP A 116 -14.46 4.95 -25.35
N CYS A 117 -15.24 4.83 -26.41
CA CYS A 117 -14.75 4.39 -27.71
C CYS A 117 -13.94 5.47 -28.43
N ASN A 118 -14.18 6.73 -28.09
CA ASN A 118 -13.62 7.88 -28.81
C ASN A 118 -12.33 8.37 -28.14
N TRP A 119 -11.31 8.61 -28.99
CA TRP A 119 -10.09 9.27 -28.62
C TRP A 119 -10.22 10.77 -28.82
N GLU A 120 -9.81 11.53 -27.82
CA GLU A 120 -9.58 12.98 -27.92
C GLU A 120 -8.13 13.22 -28.33
N PHE A 121 -7.90 14.22 -29.18
CA PHE A 121 -6.59 14.56 -29.72
C PHE A 121 -6.22 15.99 -29.35
N THR A 122 -5.07 16.15 -28.71
CA THR A 122 -4.46 17.46 -28.43
C THR A 122 -3.17 17.58 -29.21
N GLU A 123 -3.06 18.60 -30.08
CA GLU A 123 -1.86 18.82 -30.87
C GLU A 123 -0.70 19.24 -29.98
N LEU A 124 0.49 18.64 -30.19
CA LEU A 124 1.74 19.07 -29.57
C LEU A 124 2.38 20.14 -30.42
N ILE A 125 2.98 21.11 -29.77
CA ILE A 125 3.71 22.21 -30.39
C ILE A 125 5.20 21.84 -30.40
N TRP A 126 5.86 22.05 -31.56
CA TRP A 126 7.30 21.92 -31.64
C TRP A 126 7.98 23.06 -30.85
N CYS A 127 8.85 22.71 -29.90
CA CYS A 127 9.49 23.63 -28.95
C CYS A 127 10.99 23.80 -29.18
N GLY A 128 11.52 23.24 -30.27
CA GLY A 128 12.93 23.36 -30.63
C GLY A 128 13.67 22.03 -30.58
N LYS A 129 14.99 22.15 -30.45
CA LYS A 129 15.90 20.98 -30.42
C LYS A 129 16.33 20.69 -29.01
N PHE A 130 16.33 19.41 -28.64
CA PHE A 130 16.99 18.93 -27.43
C PHE A 130 18.51 18.85 -27.63
N ASP A 131 18.91 18.25 -28.78
CA ASP A 131 20.29 18.17 -29.28
C ASP A 131 20.30 18.18 -30.82
N GLU A 132 21.42 17.77 -31.46
CA GLU A 132 21.54 17.77 -32.93
C GLU A 132 20.57 16.81 -33.60
N ASP A 133 20.22 15.69 -32.95
CA ASP A 133 19.43 14.60 -33.50
C ASP A 133 18.04 14.44 -32.89
N THR A 134 17.67 15.25 -31.91
CA THR A 134 16.42 15.10 -31.11
C THR A 134 15.65 16.41 -31.05
N GLU A 135 14.33 16.32 -31.20
CA GLU A 135 13.38 17.44 -31.16
C GLU A 135 12.47 17.36 -29.95
N ILE A 136 12.04 18.53 -29.44
CA ILE A 136 11.13 18.67 -28.29
C ILE A 136 9.74 19.03 -28.81
N TRP A 137 8.72 18.30 -28.38
CA TRP A 137 7.31 18.58 -28.63
C TRP A 137 6.54 18.58 -27.33
N GLU A 138 5.63 19.57 -27.14
CA GLU A 138 4.94 19.76 -25.85
C GLU A 138 3.45 20.05 -26.04
N CYS A 139 2.63 19.65 -25.07
CA CYS A 139 1.24 20.08 -24.93
C CYS A 139 0.79 20.03 -23.47
N ASN A 140 -0.38 20.63 -23.20
CA ASN A 140 -1.05 20.52 -21.91
C ASN A 140 -2.37 19.77 -22.07
N PHE A 141 -2.75 19.02 -21.04
CA PHE A 141 -4.04 18.33 -20.95
C PHE A 141 -4.62 18.48 -19.55
N THR A 142 -5.94 18.67 -19.45
CA THR A 142 -6.63 18.82 -18.16
C THR A 142 -7.78 17.82 -18.06
N PRO A 143 -7.68 16.75 -17.23
CA PRO A 143 -8.75 15.80 -17.02
C PRO A 143 -9.91 16.47 -16.26
N LYS A 144 -11.13 16.40 -16.83
CA LYS A 144 -12.33 17.05 -16.32
C LYS A 144 -13.25 16.13 -15.52
N LYS A 145 -13.18 14.82 -15.77
CA LYS A 145 -13.99 13.80 -15.08
C LYS A 145 -13.15 13.03 -14.09
N ILE A 146 -13.71 12.63 -12.95
CA ILE A 146 -13.10 11.69 -12.02
C ILE A 146 -13.13 10.30 -12.66
N GLY A 147 -12.00 9.58 -12.63
CA GLY A 147 -11.88 8.25 -13.22
C GLY A 147 -10.53 8.04 -13.89
N LEU A 148 -10.47 7.06 -14.77
CA LEU A 148 -9.25 6.72 -15.50
C LEU A 148 -9.26 7.35 -16.88
N TYR A 149 -8.07 7.74 -17.32
CA TYR A 149 -7.78 8.11 -18.69
C TYR A 149 -6.62 7.27 -19.19
N TRP A 150 -6.68 6.88 -20.45
CA TRP A 150 -5.64 6.13 -21.14
C TRP A 150 -5.04 7.03 -22.23
N TYR A 151 -3.72 7.10 -22.32
CA TYR A 151 -3.07 7.99 -23.28
C TYR A 151 -1.85 7.38 -23.96
N ASN A 152 -1.58 7.84 -25.16
CA ASN A 152 -0.37 7.63 -25.94
C ASN A 152 -0.16 8.82 -26.90
N PHE A 153 0.86 8.78 -27.75
CA PHE A 153 1.09 9.87 -28.71
C PHE A 153 1.06 9.33 -30.11
N LYS A 154 0.42 10.08 -31.03
CA LYS A 154 0.33 9.81 -32.46
C LYS A 154 1.23 10.79 -33.21
N LEU A 155 2.10 10.28 -34.07
CA LEU A 155 3.00 11.02 -34.89
C LEU A 155 2.54 10.90 -36.37
N THR A 156 2.42 12.01 -37.04
CA THR A 156 2.27 12.06 -38.51
C THR A 156 3.62 12.41 -39.10
N THR A 157 4.23 11.47 -39.75
CA THR A 157 5.51 11.66 -40.47
C THR A 157 5.27 11.96 -41.94
N ILE A 158 6.31 12.09 -42.74
CA ILE A 158 6.19 12.39 -44.20
C ILE A 158 5.42 11.26 -44.92
N ASP A 159 5.64 10.02 -44.54
CA ASP A 159 5.20 8.82 -45.28
C ASP A 159 4.14 7.99 -44.56
N LYS A 160 4.05 8.09 -43.22
CA LYS A 160 3.17 7.22 -42.43
C LYS A 160 2.73 7.83 -41.09
N THR A 161 1.86 7.12 -40.42
CA THR A 161 1.49 7.36 -39.00
C THR A 161 2.29 6.43 -38.09
N ARG A 162 2.85 6.96 -37.02
CA ARG A 162 3.53 6.22 -35.97
C ARG A 162 2.97 6.58 -34.60
N TYR A 163 3.33 5.80 -33.58
CA TYR A 163 2.84 6.00 -32.22
C TYR A 163 3.97 5.84 -31.21
N VAL A 164 4.03 6.76 -30.24
CA VAL A 164 4.84 6.60 -29.04
C VAL A 164 3.96 5.91 -28.00
N ILE A 165 4.34 4.71 -27.62
CA ILE A 165 3.59 3.81 -26.72
C ILE A 165 4.52 3.22 -25.66
N PRO A 166 4.01 2.73 -24.50
CA PRO A 166 4.84 1.96 -23.59
C PRO A 166 5.32 0.67 -24.25
N SER A 167 6.61 0.35 -24.13
CA SER A 167 7.20 -0.86 -24.72
C SER A 167 6.67 -2.13 -24.04
N ASP A 168 6.39 -2.05 -22.77
CA ASP A 168 5.58 -3.00 -21.98
C ASP A 168 4.89 -2.23 -20.83
N PRO A 169 4.09 -2.88 -19.95
CA PRO A 169 3.35 -2.17 -18.90
C PRO A 169 4.19 -1.27 -17.98
N TYR A 170 5.50 -1.52 -17.86
CA TYR A 170 6.37 -0.89 -16.89
C TYR A 170 7.64 -0.26 -17.49
N LYS A 171 7.79 -0.28 -18.82
CA LYS A 171 9.00 0.22 -19.47
C LYS A 171 8.79 1.61 -20.10
N VAL A 172 9.92 2.23 -20.43
CA VAL A 172 9.97 3.44 -21.23
C VAL A 172 9.37 3.22 -22.62
N SER A 173 9.05 4.30 -23.31
CA SER A 173 8.39 4.26 -24.61
C SER A 173 9.21 3.62 -25.72
N THR A 174 8.50 3.13 -26.72
CA THR A 174 8.98 2.80 -28.04
C THR A 174 8.16 3.55 -29.10
N ILE A 175 8.69 3.65 -30.33
CA ILE A 175 7.97 4.24 -31.47
C ILE A 175 7.59 3.10 -32.43
N GLU A 176 6.29 2.89 -32.62
CA GLU A 176 5.73 1.77 -33.39
C GLU A 176 4.80 2.24 -34.50
N ASP A 177 4.56 1.38 -35.51
CA ASP A 177 3.66 1.68 -36.62
C ASP A 177 2.17 1.41 -36.30
N TYR A 178 1.85 1.04 -35.06
CA TYR A 178 0.49 0.73 -34.60
C TYR A 178 0.22 1.37 -33.23
N MET A 179 -1.05 1.69 -32.97
CA MET A 179 -1.51 2.12 -31.66
C MET A 179 -1.61 0.91 -30.72
N GLY A 180 -0.59 0.75 -29.89
CA GLY A 180 -0.50 -0.36 -28.95
C GLY A 180 -1.09 -0.02 -27.59
N ARG A 181 -0.30 -0.31 -26.53
CA ARG A 181 -0.66 -0.03 -25.13
C ARG A 181 -0.72 1.47 -24.86
N SER A 182 -1.37 1.82 -23.77
CA SER A 182 -1.47 3.21 -23.30
C SER A 182 -0.99 3.31 -21.86
N TRP A 183 -0.48 4.48 -21.49
CA TRP A 183 -0.27 4.84 -20.08
C TRP A 183 -1.59 5.23 -19.42
N GLN A 184 -1.63 5.16 -18.10
CA GLN A 184 -2.77 5.51 -17.27
C GLN A 184 -2.61 6.93 -16.68
N ILE A 185 -3.71 7.69 -16.60
CA ILE A 185 -3.87 8.82 -15.70
C ILE A 185 -5.03 8.50 -14.77
N THR A 186 -4.77 8.49 -13.46
CA THR A 186 -5.82 8.43 -12.45
C THR A 186 -6.21 9.86 -12.07
N CYS A 187 -7.45 10.25 -12.32
CA CYS A 187 -8.01 11.53 -11.93
C CYS A 187 -8.97 11.34 -10.76
N TYR A 188 -8.62 11.92 -9.60
CA TYR A 188 -9.40 11.77 -8.37
C TYR A 188 -10.12 13.06 -7.97
N LYS A 189 -11.06 12.93 -7.04
CA LYS A 189 -11.93 14.01 -6.55
C LYS A 189 -11.11 15.17 -5.99
N LYS A 190 -11.43 16.38 -6.45
CA LYS A 190 -10.80 17.60 -5.94
C LYS A 190 -11.00 17.76 -4.44
N GLY A 191 -9.91 18.03 -3.73
CA GLY A 191 -9.92 18.20 -2.27
C GLY A 191 -10.06 16.90 -1.49
N PHE A 192 -9.88 15.74 -2.11
CA PHE A 192 -9.85 14.44 -1.42
C PHE A 192 -8.75 14.41 -0.35
N LYS A 193 -9.13 14.05 0.88
CA LYS A 193 -8.21 13.96 2.03
C LYS A 193 -8.41 12.64 2.75
N THR A 194 -7.33 12.12 3.29
CA THR A 194 -7.29 10.93 4.14
C THR A 194 -6.90 11.29 5.57
N PRO A 195 -7.20 10.45 6.58
CA PRO A 195 -6.91 10.74 7.98
C PRO A 195 -5.42 11.00 8.25
N GLY A 196 -5.11 12.17 8.80
CA GLY A 196 -3.73 12.60 9.04
C GLY A 196 -3.02 11.84 10.17
N TRP A 197 -3.75 11.24 11.11
CA TRP A 197 -3.19 10.51 12.25
C TRP A 197 -2.47 9.20 11.87
N LEU A 198 -2.75 8.67 10.65
CA LEU A 198 -2.05 7.50 10.09
C LEU A 198 -0.72 7.86 9.42
N VAL A 199 -0.56 9.12 9.02
CA VAL A 199 0.63 9.57 8.29
C VAL A 199 1.86 9.46 9.19
N GLY A 200 2.85 8.67 8.78
CA GLY A 200 4.02 8.34 9.60
C GLY A 200 3.78 7.26 10.66
N GLY A 201 2.53 6.79 10.82
CA GLY A 201 2.15 5.77 11.80
C GLY A 201 2.59 4.35 11.45
N ILE A 202 2.29 3.44 12.38
CA ILE A 202 2.50 2.00 12.27
C ILE A 202 1.21 1.31 12.72
N MET A 203 0.68 0.40 11.87
CA MET A 203 -0.46 -0.42 12.22
C MET A 203 -0.01 -1.79 12.70
N TYR A 204 -0.79 -2.38 13.60
CA TYR A 204 -0.56 -3.73 14.10
C TYR A 204 -1.87 -4.54 14.01
N GLN A 205 -1.86 -5.59 13.18
CA GLN A 205 -3.02 -6.46 13.00
C GLN A 205 -3.04 -7.55 14.05
N ILE A 206 -4.16 -7.70 14.75
CA ILE A 206 -4.36 -8.68 15.82
C ILE A 206 -5.46 -9.66 15.46
N PHE A 207 -5.16 -10.96 15.56
CA PHE A 207 -6.15 -12.02 15.62
C PHE A 207 -6.50 -12.25 17.11
N PRO A 208 -7.66 -11.76 17.62
CA PRO A 208 -7.88 -11.60 19.06
C PRO A 208 -7.76 -12.88 19.88
N ASP A 209 -8.29 -14.00 19.38
CA ASP A 209 -8.23 -15.30 20.07
C ASP A 209 -6.79 -15.83 20.28
N ARG A 210 -5.82 -15.33 19.49
CA ARG A 210 -4.45 -15.86 19.42
C ARG A 210 -3.40 -14.90 19.95
N PHE A 211 -3.80 -13.72 20.47
CA PHE A 211 -2.83 -12.70 20.85
C PHE A 211 -2.43 -12.80 22.33
N TYR A 212 -3.39 -12.67 23.25
CA TYR A 212 -3.13 -12.81 24.69
C TYR A 212 -4.40 -13.12 25.47
N PHE A 213 -4.33 -14.10 26.37
CA PHE A 213 -5.41 -14.43 27.30
C PHE A 213 -5.23 -13.67 28.62
N SER A 214 -6.26 -12.92 29.04
CA SER A 214 -6.23 -12.11 30.27
C SER A 214 -6.19 -12.93 31.57
N GLY A 215 -6.46 -14.22 31.49
CA GLY A 215 -6.64 -15.10 32.67
C GLY A 215 -8.06 -15.07 33.24
N GLU A 216 -8.97 -14.28 32.67
CA GLU A 216 -10.35 -14.20 33.16
C GLU A 216 -11.21 -15.30 32.54
N GLU A 217 -11.75 -16.18 33.45
CA GLU A 217 -12.71 -17.20 33.02
C GLU A 217 -14.06 -16.59 32.66
N LYS A 218 -14.53 -16.86 31.43
CA LYS A 218 -15.78 -16.36 30.93
C LYS A 218 -16.89 -17.39 30.98
N ASN A 219 -18.10 -16.96 31.33
CA ASN A 219 -19.26 -17.84 31.36
C ASN A 219 -19.81 -18.04 29.93
N ILE A 220 -19.14 -18.92 29.18
CA ILE A 220 -19.51 -19.25 27.82
C ILE A 220 -20.63 -20.29 27.86
N LYS A 221 -21.83 -19.89 27.42
CA LYS A 221 -23.01 -20.79 27.37
C LYS A 221 -22.96 -21.78 26.19
N ARG A 222 -22.03 -21.60 25.27
CA ARG A 222 -21.85 -22.48 24.11
C ARG A 222 -21.23 -23.81 24.55
N THR A 223 -21.81 -24.93 24.09
CA THR A 223 -21.30 -26.28 24.31
C THR A 223 -20.46 -26.83 23.17
N ASP A 224 -20.46 -26.10 22.05
CA ASP A 224 -19.77 -26.45 20.79
C ASP A 224 -18.35 -25.87 20.68
N CYS A 225 -17.92 -25.08 21.65
CA CYS A 225 -16.56 -24.53 21.71
C CYS A 225 -15.59 -25.54 22.30
N LYS A 226 -14.51 -25.77 21.58
CA LYS A 226 -13.36 -26.56 22.09
C LYS A 226 -12.30 -25.61 22.63
N ARG A 227 -12.14 -25.56 23.94
CA ARG A 227 -11.07 -24.77 24.55
C ARG A 227 -9.75 -25.51 24.45
N ASN A 228 -8.76 -24.92 23.77
CA ASN A 228 -7.39 -25.40 23.80
C ASN A 228 -6.72 -24.89 25.09
N LYS A 229 -6.17 -25.84 25.89
CA LYS A 229 -5.52 -25.53 27.18
C LYS A 229 -4.03 -25.23 27.02
N ASP A 230 -3.43 -25.66 25.91
CA ASP A 230 -2.04 -25.39 25.58
C ASP A 230 -1.95 -24.20 24.61
N TRP A 231 -1.48 -23.08 25.12
CA TRP A 231 -1.29 -21.84 24.33
C TRP A 231 -0.36 -22.02 23.13
N TYR A 232 0.55 -22.99 23.17
CA TYR A 232 1.54 -23.25 22.12
C TYR A 232 1.20 -24.42 21.20
N ALA A 233 0.05 -25.04 21.39
CA ALA A 233 -0.42 -26.10 20.50
C ALA A 233 -0.73 -25.54 19.10
N LEU A 234 -0.69 -26.40 18.10
CA LEU A 234 -1.21 -26.06 16.77
C LEU A 234 -2.75 -25.91 16.83
N PRO A 235 -3.32 -24.98 16.06
CA PRO A 235 -4.75 -24.92 15.84
C PRO A 235 -5.28 -26.22 15.24
N GLU A 236 -6.58 -26.51 15.45
CA GLU A 236 -7.22 -27.69 14.87
C GLU A 236 -7.23 -27.57 13.32
N TRP A 237 -6.64 -28.52 12.64
CA TRP A 237 -6.47 -28.49 11.19
C TRP A 237 -6.96 -29.76 10.48
N LYS A 238 -7.19 -30.86 11.25
CA LYS A 238 -7.70 -32.12 10.71
C LYS A 238 -9.21 -32.05 10.53
N PRO A 239 -9.74 -32.49 9.37
CA PRO A 239 -11.17 -32.63 9.19
C PRO A 239 -11.76 -33.62 10.22
N ASP A 240 -13.01 -33.36 10.61
CA ASP A 240 -13.77 -34.31 11.41
C ASP A 240 -14.22 -35.55 10.57
N GLU A 241 -14.99 -36.45 11.16
CA GLU A 241 -15.54 -37.66 10.53
C GLU A 241 -16.41 -37.38 9.30
N ASN A 242 -16.92 -36.15 9.16
CA ASN A 242 -17.70 -35.68 8.01
C ASN A 242 -16.85 -34.90 6.98
N GLY A 243 -15.54 -34.86 7.15
CA GLY A 243 -14.61 -34.11 6.26
C GLY A 243 -14.63 -32.59 6.50
N MET A 244 -15.21 -32.10 7.59
CA MET A 244 -15.37 -30.67 7.89
C MET A 244 -14.34 -30.17 8.91
N ILE A 245 -13.77 -29.01 8.65
CA ILE A 245 -12.97 -28.23 9.62
C ILE A 245 -13.89 -27.18 10.23
N LYS A 246 -14.18 -27.31 11.52
CA LYS A 246 -15.20 -26.49 12.19
C LYS A 246 -14.70 -25.12 12.64
N ASN A 247 -13.41 -24.92 12.73
CA ASN A 247 -12.81 -23.68 13.25
C ASN A 247 -13.37 -23.26 14.63
N ASN A 248 -13.70 -24.23 15.49
CA ASN A 248 -14.32 -24.01 16.79
C ASN A 248 -13.39 -24.34 17.97
N ASP A 249 -12.09 -24.39 17.72
CA ASP A 249 -11.01 -24.45 18.68
C ASP A 249 -10.58 -23.05 19.11
N PHE A 250 -10.65 -22.75 20.39
CA PHE A 250 -10.37 -21.43 20.95
C PHE A 250 -9.21 -21.49 21.94
N PHE A 251 -8.28 -20.53 21.81
CA PHE A 251 -7.17 -20.32 22.73
C PHE A 251 -7.48 -19.26 23.80
N MET A 252 -8.65 -18.64 23.72
CA MET A 252 -9.20 -17.72 24.71
C MET A 252 -8.48 -16.37 24.82
N GLY A 253 -7.67 -15.98 23.85
CA GLY A 253 -7.23 -14.60 23.75
C GLY A 253 -8.44 -13.66 23.70
N ASP A 254 -8.33 -12.45 24.30
CA ASP A 254 -9.47 -11.60 24.55
C ASP A 254 -9.15 -10.09 24.55
N LEU A 255 -10.18 -9.26 24.57
CA LEU A 255 -10.05 -7.79 24.52
C LEU A 255 -9.32 -7.24 25.75
N LYS A 256 -9.53 -7.83 26.94
CA LYS A 256 -8.77 -7.48 28.15
C LYS A 256 -7.29 -7.83 28.00
N GLY A 257 -7.01 -8.98 27.42
CA GLY A 257 -5.64 -9.41 27.12
C GLY A 257 -4.94 -8.45 26.17
N ILE A 258 -5.63 -7.99 25.12
CA ILE A 258 -5.09 -6.95 24.22
C ILE A 258 -4.82 -5.67 25.01
N THR A 259 -5.75 -5.25 25.89
CA THR A 259 -5.57 -4.07 26.75
C THR A 259 -4.34 -4.19 27.65
N MET A 260 -4.08 -5.37 28.23
CA MET A 260 -2.89 -5.64 29.06
C MET A 260 -1.57 -5.56 28.27
N LYS A 261 -1.63 -5.67 26.94
CA LYS A 261 -0.45 -5.63 26.05
C LYS A 261 -0.25 -4.29 25.31
N LEU A 262 -1.03 -3.27 25.65
CA LEU A 262 -0.90 -1.96 25.02
C LEU A 262 0.48 -1.32 25.21
N ASP A 263 1.13 -1.50 26.37
CA ASP A 263 2.48 -1.00 26.62
C ASP A 263 3.52 -1.66 25.69
N TYR A 264 3.34 -2.96 25.40
CA TYR A 264 4.15 -3.65 24.40
C TYR A 264 3.97 -3.05 23.01
N LEU A 265 2.72 -2.83 22.58
CA LEU A 265 2.41 -2.24 21.28
C LEU A 265 2.92 -0.80 21.17
N GLU A 266 2.78 -0.01 22.24
CA GLU A 266 3.36 1.34 22.32
C GLU A 266 4.89 1.31 22.15
N SER A 267 5.56 0.33 22.80
CA SER A 267 7.02 0.16 22.70
C SER A 267 7.51 -0.19 21.28
N LEU A 268 6.64 -0.73 20.42
CA LEU A 268 6.89 -0.98 19.00
C LEU A 268 6.56 0.24 18.12
N GLY A 269 6.12 1.36 18.71
CA GLY A 269 5.72 2.56 17.99
C GLY A 269 4.35 2.46 17.28
N VAL A 270 3.52 1.48 17.66
CA VAL A 270 2.18 1.27 17.07
C VAL A 270 1.30 2.49 17.33
N SER A 271 0.65 2.99 16.30
CA SER A 271 -0.33 4.08 16.35
C SER A 271 -1.75 3.65 15.97
N CYS A 272 -1.89 2.44 15.42
CA CYS A 272 -3.19 1.87 15.06
C CYS A 272 -3.20 0.35 15.28
N ILE A 273 -4.23 -0.15 15.93
CA ILE A 273 -4.54 -1.58 16.04
C ILE A 273 -5.66 -1.88 15.05
N TYR A 274 -5.45 -2.86 14.17
CA TYR A 274 -6.49 -3.47 13.36
C TYR A 274 -6.88 -4.81 13.99
N LEU A 275 -8.14 -4.93 14.41
CA LEU A 275 -8.70 -6.17 14.98
C LEU A 275 -9.37 -6.97 13.86
N ASN A 276 -8.96 -8.23 13.67
CA ASN A 276 -9.79 -9.19 12.97
C ASN A 276 -11.17 -9.31 13.66
N PRO A 277 -12.23 -9.85 13.01
CA PRO A 277 -13.61 -9.72 13.49
C PRO A 277 -13.79 -10.03 14.96
N ILE A 278 -14.53 -9.15 15.65
CA ILE A 278 -14.84 -9.27 17.10
C ILE A 278 -16.31 -9.56 17.38
N SER A 279 -17.17 -9.51 16.36
CA SER A 279 -18.61 -9.76 16.52
C SER A 279 -18.89 -11.21 16.89
N GLU A 280 -20.00 -11.46 17.62
CA GLU A 280 -20.45 -12.81 17.95
C GLU A 280 -20.50 -13.67 16.68
N ALA A 281 -19.91 -14.88 16.74
CA ALA A 281 -19.83 -15.81 15.62
C ALA A 281 -19.72 -17.26 16.10
N TYR A 282 -19.80 -18.22 15.18
CA TYR A 282 -19.57 -19.64 15.49
C TYR A 282 -18.07 -19.96 15.53
N SER A 283 -17.32 -19.50 14.56
CA SER A 283 -15.90 -19.83 14.37
C SER A 283 -14.96 -18.97 15.21
N ASN A 284 -13.72 -19.46 15.37
CA ASN A 284 -12.64 -18.73 16.04
C ASN A 284 -12.15 -17.52 15.25
N HIS A 285 -12.34 -17.51 13.93
CA HIS A 285 -11.97 -16.37 13.03
C HIS A 285 -13.06 -15.30 12.93
N ARG A 286 -14.32 -15.65 13.21
CA ARG A 286 -15.49 -14.74 13.27
C ARG A 286 -15.87 -14.07 11.94
N TYR A 287 -15.36 -14.58 10.82
CA TYR A 287 -15.84 -14.12 9.50
C TYR A 287 -17.26 -14.63 9.18
N ASP A 288 -17.73 -15.65 9.88
CA ASP A 288 -19.10 -16.12 9.89
C ASP A 288 -19.95 -15.35 10.92
N THR A 289 -20.10 -14.04 10.73
CA THR A 289 -20.76 -13.14 11.68
C THR A 289 -22.15 -13.66 12.11
N GLY A 290 -22.32 -13.84 13.43
CA GLY A 290 -23.56 -14.30 14.06
C GLY A 290 -24.49 -13.15 14.49
N ASP A 291 -23.91 -12.10 15.11
CA ASP A 291 -24.62 -10.89 15.50
C ASP A 291 -23.68 -9.67 15.43
N TYR A 292 -23.89 -8.81 14.44
CA TYR A 292 -23.10 -7.58 14.26
C TYR A 292 -23.17 -6.62 15.44
N SER A 293 -24.25 -6.71 16.22
CA SER A 293 -24.50 -5.79 17.33
C SER A 293 -23.78 -6.14 18.63
N LYS A 294 -23.13 -7.30 18.71
CA LYS A 294 -22.51 -7.81 19.93
C LYS A 294 -21.05 -8.19 19.72
N VAL A 295 -20.24 -7.96 20.75
CA VAL A 295 -18.95 -8.61 20.88
C VAL A 295 -19.14 -10.11 21.17
N ASP A 296 -18.31 -10.97 20.57
CA ASP A 296 -18.29 -12.40 20.88
C ASP A 296 -18.02 -12.60 22.39
N PRO A 297 -18.87 -13.33 23.11
CA PRO A 297 -18.69 -13.56 24.56
C PRO A 297 -17.35 -14.21 24.93
N ILE A 298 -16.69 -14.91 24.00
CA ILE A 298 -15.33 -15.46 24.21
C ILE A 298 -14.31 -14.32 24.28
N LEU A 299 -14.46 -13.26 23.47
CA LEU A 299 -13.58 -12.10 23.48
C LEU A 299 -13.86 -11.13 24.62
N GLY A 300 -15.10 -11.07 25.10
CA GLY A 300 -15.48 -10.14 26.14
C GLY A 300 -16.84 -9.49 25.90
N THR A 301 -16.96 -8.25 26.29
CA THR A 301 -18.19 -7.45 26.23
C THR A 301 -17.99 -6.18 25.43
N GLU A 302 -19.08 -5.47 25.15
CA GLU A 302 -19.02 -4.11 24.56
C GLU A 302 -18.25 -3.15 25.47
N GLU A 303 -18.35 -3.30 26.79
CA GLU A 303 -17.62 -2.47 27.74
C GLU A 303 -16.12 -2.77 27.72
N ASP A 304 -15.70 -4.03 27.50
CA ASP A 304 -14.29 -4.38 27.32
C ASP A 304 -13.73 -3.74 26.03
N PHE A 305 -14.52 -3.70 24.95
CA PHE A 305 -14.14 -3.00 23.72
C PHE A 305 -13.99 -1.48 23.93
N LYS A 306 -14.96 -0.85 24.60
CA LYS A 306 -14.88 0.58 24.94
C LYS A 306 -13.67 0.87 25.80
N HIS A 307 -13.38 0.01 26.76
CA HIS A 307 -12.20 0.12 27.63
C HIS A 307 -10.90 0.00 26.84
N LEU A 308 -10.79 -0.98 25.96
CA LEU A 308 -9.63 -1.13 25.06
C LEU A 308 -9.42 0.15 24.24
N CYS A 309 -10.46 0.66 23.58
CA CYS A 309 -10.36 1.90 22.79
C CYS A 309 -9.94 3.10 23.63
N ALA A 310 -10.46 3.22 24.85
CA ALA A 310 -10.11 4.32 25.75
C ALA A 310 -8.65 4.26 26.24
N GLU A 311 -8.17 3.07 26.61
CA GLU A 311 -6.78 2.86 27.05
C GLU A 311 -5.78 2.99 25.90
N ALA A 312 -6.14 2.52 24.69
CA ALA A 312 -5.35 2.71 23.47
C ALA A 312 -5.22 4.21 23.14
N LYS A 313 -6.33 4.94 23.20
CA LYS A 313 -6.34 6.40 22.94
C LYS A 313 -5.44 7.20 23.87
N LYS A 314 -5.31 6.81 25.14
CA LYS A 314 -4.40 7.46 26.11
C LYS A 314 -2.93 7.34 25.66
N ARG A 315 -2.59 6.32 24.89
CA ARG A 315 -1.25 6.05 24.31
C ARG A 315 -1.10 6.57 22.88
N GLY A 316 -2.10 7.31 22.37
CA GLY A 316 -2.10 7.75 20.97
C GLY A 316 -2.36 6.64 19.95
N ILE A 317 -2.90 5.51 20.41
CA ILE A 317 -3.21 4.36 19.55
C ILE A 317 -4.69 4.36 19.19
N HIS A 318 -4.99 4.29 17.90
CA HIS A 318 -6.33 4.12 17.37
C HIS A 318 -6.68 2.63 17.23
N VAL A 319 -7.97 2.29 17.29
CA VAL A 319 -8.45 0.93 17.05
C VAL A 319 -9.41 0.94 15.87
N ILE A 320 -9.24 0.04 14.90
CA ILE A 320 -10.17 -0.18 13.80
C ILE A 320 -10.67 -1.62 13.81
N ASN A 321 -11.91 -1.82 13.36
CA ASN A 321 -12.56 -3.12 13.30
C ASN A 321 -12.65 -3.65 11.86
N ASP A 322 -12.80 -4.96 11.75
CA ASP A 322 -13.14 -5.66 10.51
C ASP A 322 -14.65 -5.62 10.27
N GLY A 323 -15.05 -5.26 9.05
CA GLY A 323 -16.44 -5.20 8.59
C GLY A 323 -16.71 -6.27 7.55
N VAL A 324 -17.33 -7.37 7.98
CA VAL A 324 -17.71 -8.51 7.14
C VAL A 324 -19.16 -8.32 6.73
N PHE A 325 -19.43 -7.67 5.60
CA PHE A 325 -20.78 -7.28 5.20
C PHE A 325 -21.31 -7.96 3.94
N SER A 326 -20.48 -8.78 3.27
CA SER A 326 -20.88 -9.55 2.08
C SER A 326 -21.66 -10.81 2.40
N HIS A 327 -21.53 -11.34 3.60
CA HIS A 327 -22.19 -12.57 4.05
C HIS A 327 -22.35 -12.57 5.57
N THR A 328 -23.17 -13.51 6.07
CA THR A 328 -23.28 -13.81 7.52
C THR A 328 -22.99 -15.29 7.77
N GLY A 329 -22.84 -15.66 9.01
CA GLY A 329 -22.87 -17.07 9.38
C GLY A 329 -24.25 -17.69 9.11
N SER A 330 -24.31 -18.93 8.63
CA SER A 330 -25.58 -19.66 8.52
C SER A 330 -26.26 -19.82 9.86
N ASP A 331 -25.50 -19.72 10.94
CA ASP A 331 -25.96 -19.82 12.34
C ASP A 331 -26.14 -18.44 13.01
N SER A 332 -26.20 -17.36 12.20
CA SER A 332 -26.44 -16.00 12.66
C SER A 332 -27.88 -15.79 13.14
N VAL A 333 -28.12 -14.75 13.94
CA VAL A 333 -29.46 -14.30 14.31
C VAL A 333 -30.31 -13.94 13.09
N TYR A 334 -29.68 -13.57 11.99
CA TYR A 334 -30.31 -13.13 10.74
C TYR A 334 -30.76 -14.30 9.88
N PHE A 335 -29.94 -15.33 9.72
CA PHE A 335 -30.24 -16.52 8.90
C PHE A 335 -30.79 -17.67 9.74
N ASN A 336 -30.13 -18.04 10.84
CA ASN A 336 -30.54 -18.96 11.89
C ASN A 336 -30.86 -20.40 11.42
N ARG A 337 -30.00 -20.97 10.56
CA ARG A 337 -30.21 -22.33 10.00
C ARG A 337 -30.31 -23.41 11.09
N SER A 338 -29.47 -23.34 12.13
CA SER A 338 -29.48 -24.32 13.23
C SER A 338 -30.61 -24.14 14.23
N GLY A 339 -31.35 -23.03 14.19
CA GLY A 339 -32.37 -22.68 15.18
C GLY A 339 -31.78 -22.18 16.50
N ARG A 340 -30.52 -21.83 16.57
CA ARG A 340 -29.81 -21.33 17.76
C ARG A 340 -30.50 -20.15 18.42
N TYR A 341 -31.10 -19.27 17.62
CA TYR A 341 -31.80 -18.07 18.08
C TYR A 341 -33.35 -18.27 18.08
N GLY A 342 -33.81 -19.51 18.27
CA GLY A 342 -35.22 -19.85 18.30
C GLY A 342 -35.85 -20.00 16.91
N LYS A 343 -37.10 -19.54 16.72
CA LYS A 343 -37.83 -19.73 15.46
C LYS A 343 -37.64 -18.61 14.43
N GLY A 344 -36.90 -17.57 14.78
CA GLY A 344 -36.63 -16.44 13.88
C GLY A 344 -35.53 -16.77 12.84
N GLY A 345 -35.22 -15.78 11.99
CA GLY A 345 -34.22 -15.88 10.93
C GLY A 345 -34.80 -16.26 9.57
N ALA A 346 -34.07 -15.86 8.50
CA ALA A 346 -34.55 -16.01 7.13
C ALA A 346 -34.72 -17.48 6.68
N TYR A 347 -33.91 -18.38 7.25
CA TYR A 347 -33.97 -19.80 6.90
C TYR A 347 -35.24 -20.48 7.47
N ASN A 348 -35.68 -20.06 8.66
CA ASN A 348 -36.79 -20.70 9.38
C ASN A 348 -38.14 -20.02 9.13
N ASP A 349 -38.18 -18.74 8.74
CA ASP A 349 -39.41 -17.96 8.61
C ASP A 349 -39.32 -16.99 7.42
N LYS A 350 -40.21 -17.19 6.43
CA LYS A 350 -40.36 -16.28 5.27
C LYS A 350 -40.86 -14.88 5.64
N ASN A 351 -41.47 -14.72 6.82
CA ASN A 351 -41.90 -13.41 7.34
C ASN A 351 -40.83 -12.75 8.21
N SER A 352 -39.67 -13.35 8.36
CA SER A 352 -38.53 -12.74 9.07
C SER A 352 -38.18 -11.38 8.46
N PRO A 353 -37.90 -10.34 9.27
CA PRO A 353 -37.45 -9.04 8.76
C PRO A 353 -36.14 -9.16 7.96
N TYR A 354 -35.41 -10.26 8.12
CA TYR A 354 -34.16 -10.54 7.46
C TYR A 354 -34.32 -11.35 6.16
N PHE A 355 -35.55 -11.83 5.83
CA PHE A 355 -35.74 -12.72 4.68
C PHE A 355 -35.28 -12.09 3.36
N SER A 356 -35.52 -10.82 3.16
CA SER A 356 -35.13 -10.08 1.96
C SER A 356 -33.61 -9.82 1.85
N TRP A 357 -32.85 -10.09 2.90
CA TRP A 357 -31.39 -9.95 2.88
C TRP A 357 -30.70 -11.05 2.07
N TYR A 358 -31.39 -12.18 1.86
CA TYR A 358 -30.81 -13.37 1.26
C TYR A 358 -31.56 -13.77 0.00
N LYS A 359 -30.83 -14.37 -0.94
CA LYS A 359 -31.41 -14.87 -2.17
C LYS A 359 -31.56 -16.39 -2.10
N PHE A 360 -32.80 -16.86 -2.02
CA PHE A 360 -33.14 -18.28 -2.11
C PHE A 360 -33.51 -18.65 -3.54
N ASN A 361 -32.88 -19.69 -4.08
CA ASN A 361 -33.29 -20.34 -5.32
C ASN A 361 -34.47 -21.29 -5.04
N GLU A 362 -34.40 -22.04 -3.91
CA GLU A 362 -35.46 -22.88 -3.39
C GLU A 362 -35.39 -22.87 -1.85
N TRP A 363 -36.36 -22.19 -1.23
CA TRP A 363 -36.38 -22.04 0.22
C TRP A 363 -36.76 -23.35 0.93
N PRO A 364 -36.14 -23.73 2.05
CA PRO A 364 -35.07 -22.99 2.73
C PRO A 364 -33.66 -23.45 2.33
N ASN A 365 -33.50 -24.59 1.62
CA ASN A 365 -32.24 -25.31 1.53
C ASN A 365 -31.33 -24.87 0.38
N ASN A 366 -31.84 -24.18 -0.63
CA ASN A 366 -31.04 -23.74 -1.76
C ASN A 366 -31.01 -22.21 -1.79
N TYR A 367 -29.88 -21.62 -1.43
CA TYR A 367 -29.65 -20.18 -1.34
C TYR A 367 -28.26 -19.81 -1.86
N GLN A 368 -28.07 -18.54 -2.22
CA GLN A 368 -26.74 -18.05 -2.57
C GLN A 368 -25.86 -18.00 -1.33
N SER A 369 -24.62 -18.44 -1.49
CA SER A 369 -23.62 -18.46 -0.45
C SER A 369 -22.27 -18.05 -1.00
N TRP A 370 -21.47 -17.41 -0.17
CA TRP A 370 -20.16 -16.89 -0.51
C TRP A 370 -19.26 -18.04 -0.99
N TRP A 371 -18.84 -17.96 -2.25
CA TRP A 371 -18.01 -18.97 -2.94
C TRP A 371 -18.54 -20.40 -2.85
N GLY A 372 -19.85 -20.59 -2.64
CA GLY A 372 -20.49 -21.89 -2.50
C GLY A 372 -20.38 -22.53 -1.11
N PHE A 373 -19.85 -21.82 -0.11
CA PHE A 373 -19.84 -22.28 1.27
C PHE A 373 -21.21 -22.10 1.92
N ASP A 374 -21.96 -23.19 2.10
CA ASP A 374 -23.32 -23.16 2.66
C ASP A 374 -23.38 -22.65 4.10
N THR A 375 -22.24 -22.58 4.80
CA THR A 375 -22.09 -21.97 6.13
C THR A 375 -22.05 -20.44 6.09
N LEU A 376 -21.89 -19.84 4.90
CA LEU A 376 -21.75 -18.40 4.69
C LEU A 376 -22.78 -17.87 3.69
N PRO A 377 -24.08 -17.80 4.06
CA PRO A 377 -25.13 -17.22 3.21
C PRO A 377 -24.79 -15.79 2.83
N GLU A 378 -24.78 -15.53 1.52
CA GLU A 378 -24.49 -14.23 0.92
C GLU A 378 -25.62 -13.25 1.17
N VAL A 379 -25.27 -11.99 1.45
CA VAL A 379 -26.22 -10.92 1.70
C VAL A 379 -26.41 -10.09 0.43
N ILE A 380 -27.61 -9.56 0.22
CA ILE A 380 -27.90 -8.57 -0.80
C ILE A 380 -27.74 -7.18 -0.18
N GLU A 381 -26.56 -6.61 -0.26
CA GLU A 381 -26.15 -5.39 0.44
C GLU A 381 -26.97 -4.16 0.00
N GLU A 382 -27.51 -4.17 -1.22
CA GLU A 382 -28.36 -3.13 -1.75
C GLU A 382 -29.81 -3.19 -1.21
N THR A 383 -30.17 -4.26 -0.48
CA THR A 383 -31.46 -4.36 0.18
C THR A 383 -31.65 -3.19 1.15
N PRO A 384 -32.72 -2.35 1.03
CA PRO A 384 -32.85 -1.15 1.84
C PRO A 384 -32.79 -1.40 3.34
N SER A 385 -33.37 -2.51 3.83
CA SER A 385 -33.37 -2.85 5.27
C SER A 385 -31.98 -3.29 5.76
N PHE A 386 -31.17 -3.97 4.93
CA PHE A 386 -29.78 -4.30 5.28
C PHE A 386 -28.90 -3.05 5.28
N ASN A 387 -29.02 -2.24 4.22
CA ASN A 387 -28.25 -1.00 4.12
C ASN A 387 -28.57 -0.05 5.29
N GLU A 388 -29.84 0.10 5.68
CA GLU A 388 -30.23 0.88 6.85
C GLU A 388 -29.69 0.27 8.16
N TYR A 389 -29.72 -1.07 8.28
CA TYR A 389 -29.21 -1.76 9.47
C TYR A 389 -27.70 -1.56 9.65
N ILE A 390 -26.94 -1.57 8.56
CA ILE A 390 -25.46 -1.37 8.62
C ILE A 390 -25.10 0.11 8.64
N ASN A 391 -25.65 0.92 7.71
CA ASN A 391 -25.18 2.27 7.40
C ASN A 391 -26.12 3.38 7.93
N GLY A 392 -27.31 3.03 8.42
CA GLY A 392 -28.33 3.97 8.89
C GLY A 392 -27.91 4.76 10.12
N LYS A 393 -28.77 5.69 10.54
CA LYS A 393 -28.51 6.60 11.68
C LYS A 393 -28.17 5.88 12.98
N ASP A 394 -28.84 4.77 13.24
CA ASP A 394 -28.60 3.91 14.41
C ASP A 394 -27.96 2.56 14.00
N GLY A 395 -27.34 2.55 12.82
CA GLY A 395 -26.75 1.35 12.23
C GLY A 395 -25.47 0.89 12.90
N ILE A 396 -25.05 -0.31 12.54
CA ILE A 396 -23.91 -1.04 13.11
C ILE A 396 -22.61 -0.24 13.02
N VAL A 397 -22.35 0.37 11.86
CA VAL A 397 -21.12 1.17 11.65
C VAL A 397 -21.01 2.29 12.69
N ARG A 398 -22.09 3.05 12.87
CA ARG A 398 -22.11 4.19 13.80
C ARG A 398 -22.13 3.73 15.26
N LYS A 399 -22.79 2.61 15.56
CA LYS A 399 -22.78 2.01 16.91
C LYS A 399 -21.34 1.77 17.40
N TRP A 400 -20.56 1.04 16.61
CA TRP A 400 -19.18 0.72 17.01
C TRP A 400 -18.27 1.94 17.04
N MET A 401 -18.48 2.93 16.15
CA MET A 401 -17.74 4.19 16.21
C MET A 401 -18.04 4.97 17.50
N LYS A 402 -19.28 4.98 17.97
CA LYS A 402 -19.65 5.56 19.27
C LYS A 402 -19.02 4.80 20.45
N CYS A 403 -18.68 3.53 20.28
CA CYS A 403 -17.94 2.73 21.26
C CYS A 403 -16.43 3.01 21.24
N GLY A 404 -15.90 3.85 20.32
CA GLY A 404 -14.50 4.24 20.24
C GLY A 404 -13.76 3.70 19.02
N ASN A 405 -14.42 2.95 18.13
CA ASN A 405 -13.84 2.50 16.88
C ASN A 405 -13.43 3.70 16.01
N SER A 406 -12.18 3.73 15.53
CA SER A 406 -11.61 4.83 14.75
C SER A 406 -11.68 4.61 13.23
N GLY A 407 -12.22 3.47 12.79
CA GLY A 407 -12.32 3.15 11.37
C GLY A 407 -12.68 1.69 11.10
N TRP A 408 -12.73 1.34 9.83
CA TRP A 408 -13.13 0.03 9.37
C TRP A 408 -12.21 -0.51 8.27
N ARG A 409 -11.86 -1.79 8.36
CA ARG A 409 -11.40 -2.56 7.22
C ARG A 409 -12.60 -3.32 6.65
N LEU A 410 -12.83 -3.23 5.36
CA LEU A 410 -13.90 -3.99 4.71
C LEU A 410 -13.36 -5.27 4.10
N ASP A 411 -13.93 -6.38 4.56
CA ASP A 411 -13.71 -7.73 4.05
C ASP A 411 -14.21 -7.84 2.61
N VAL A 412 -13.47 -8.58 1.76
CA VAL A 412 -13.76 -8.84 0.34
C VAL A 412 -14.34 -7.63 -0.40
N ALA A 413 -13.65 -6.49 -0.31
CA ALA A 413 -14.14 -5.22 -0.86
C ALA A 413 -14.47 -5.28 -2.36
N ASP A 414 -13.84 -6.19 -3.11
CA ASP A 414 -14.11 -6.44 -4.52
C ASP A 414 -15.54 -6.94 -4.78
N GLU A 415 -16.18 -7.56 -3.82
CA GLU A 415 -17.51 -8.16 -3.93
C GLU A 415 -18.62 -7.24 -3.47
N LEU A 416 -18.29 -6.17 -2.72
CA LEU A 416 -19.26 -5.19 -2.24
C LEU A 416 -19.70 -4.25 -3.37
N PRO A 417 -21.02 -3.96 -3.55
CA PRO A 417 -21.49 -2.98 -4.52
C PRO A 417 -20.95 -1.57 -4.22
N ASP A 418 -20.64 -0.80 -5.28
CA ASP A 418 -20.14 0.58 -5.16
C ASP A 418 -21.05 1.46 -4.29
N VAL A 419 -22.37 1.37 -4.51
CA VAL A 419 -23.39 2.14 -3.73
C VAL A 419 -23.35 1.80 -2.24
N PHE A 420 -23.12 0.53 -1.88
CA PHE A 420 -23.00 0.11 -0.49
C PHE A 420 -21.77 0.72 0.16
N ILE A 421 -20.61 0.65 -0.53
CA ILE A 421 -19.33 1.23 -0.04
C ILE A 421 -19.46 2.76 0.12
N GLU A 422 -20.10 3.45 -0.83
CA GLU A 422 -20.34 4.90 -0.79
C GLU A 422 -21.24 5.29 0.40
N ASN A 423 -22.32 4.53 0.65
CA ASN A 423 -23.20 4.73 1.82
C ASN A 423 -22.44 4.47 3.14
N LEU A 424 -21.62 3.42 3.18
CA LEU A 424 -20.78 3.10 4.33
C LEU A 424 -19.77 4.20 4.60
N ARG A 425 -19.06 4.68 3.56
CA ARG A 425 -18.17 5.83 3.68
C ARG A 425 -18.90 7.04 4.25
N LYS A 426 -20.09 7.32 3.71
CA LYS A 426 -20.91 8.44 4.21
C LYS A 426 -21.23 8.26 5.69
N ALA A 427 -21.67 7.07 6.12
CA ALA A 427 -21.96 6.78 7.52
C ALA A 427 -20.72 6.98 8.42
N VAL A 428 -19.57 6.47 7.99
CA VAL A 428 -18.29 6.60 8.70
C VAL A 428 -17.86 8.05 8.83
N LYS A 429 -17.88 8.80 7.71
CA LYS A 429 -17.37 10.19 7.68
C LYS A 429 -18.34 11.19 8.32
N ASP A 430 -19.63 10.94 8.31
CA ASP A 430 -20.63 11.72 9.06
C ASP A 430 -20.42 11.59 10.58
N GLU A 431 -20.09 10.40 11.06
CA GLU A 431 -19.81 10.17 12.48
C GLU A 431 -18.45 10.74 12.90
N ASN A 432 -17.43 10.55 12.08
CA ASN A 432 -16.09 11.10 12.29
C ASN A 432 -15.38 11.33 10.95
N PRO A 433 -15.20 12.57 10.49
CA PRO A 433 -14.51 12.87 9.22
C PRO A 433 -13.07 12.33 9.16
N ASN A 434 -12.43 12.13 10.32
CA ASN A 434 -11.07 11.58 10.44
C ASN A 434 -11.04 10.06 10.68
N ALA A 435 -12.17 9.37 10.63
CA ALA A 435 -12.17 7.91 10.70
C ALA A 435 -11.53 7.30 9.44
N PHE A 436 -10.85 6.18 9.59
CA PHE A 436 -10.14 5.49 8.51
C PHE A 436 -11.02 4.41 7.87
N LEU A 437 -11.00 4.33 6.55
CA LEU A 437 -11.72 3.31 5.79
C LEU A 437 -10.77 2.65 4.80
N VAL A 438 -10.50 1.35 4.98
CA VAL A 438 -9.60 0.56 4.15
C VAL A 438 -10.34 -0.65 3.58
N GLY A 439 -10.14 -0.94 2.29
CA GLY A 439 -10.70 -2.11 1.63
C GLY A 439 -9.67 -3.22 1.44
N GLU A 440 -10.13 -4.47 1.50
CA GLU A 440 -9.33 -5.61 1.06
C GLU A 440 -9.41 -5.70 -0.46
N VAL A 441 -8.29 -5.45 -1.12
CA VAL A 441 -8.12 -5.57 -2.58
C VAL A 441 -6.75 -6.21 -2.83
N TRP A 442 -6.73 -7.31 -3.58
CA TRP A 442 -5.51 -8.11 -3.75
C TRP A 442 -4.60 -7.64 -4.88
N GLU A 443 -5.15 -6.95 -5.89
CA GLU A 443 -4.42 -6.46 -7.06
C GLU A 443 -4.31 -4.94 -7.05
N ASP A 444 -3.87 -4.36 -8.18
CA ASP A 444 -3.83 -2.91 -8.37
C ASP A 444 -5.25 -2.31 -8.30
N ALA A 445 -5.54 -1.63 -7.20
CA ALA A 445 -6.84 -1.04 -6.93
C ALA A 445 -7.14 0.20 -7.78
N SER A 446 -6.17 0.76 -8.49
CA SER A 446 -6.36 1.97 -9.31
C SER A 446 -7.12 1.70 -10.60
N ASN A 447 -7.00 0.46 -11.12
CA ASN A 447 -7.61 0.06 -12.39
C ASN A 447 -8.33 -1.30 -12.31
N LYS A 448 -8.65 -1.74 -11.10
CA LYS A 448 -9.35 -3.00 -10.85
C LYS A 448 -10.68 -3.08 -11.59
N GLU A 449 -10.91 -4.22 -12.20
CA GLU A 449 -12.20 -4.64 -12.74
C GLU A 449 -12.72 -5.83 -11.95
N SER A 450 -13.94 -5.75 -11.47
CA SER A 450 -14.64 -6.86 -10.87
C SER A 450 -16.12 -6.82 -11.25
N TYR A 451 -16.71 -7.99 -11.43
CA TYR A 451 -18.13 -8.13 -11.82
C TYR A 451 -18.53 -7.32 -13.07
N GLY A 452 -17.58 -7.16 -14.01
CA GLY A 452 -17.81 -6.45 -15.27
C GLY A 452 -17.82 -4.93 -15.18
N ALA A 453 -17.39 -4.36 -14.03
CA ALA A 453 -17.33 -2.92 -13.83
C ALA A 453 -15.93 -2.47 -13.36
N ARG A 454 -15.52 -1.26 -13.78
CA ARG A 454 -14.36 -0.57 -13.24
C ARG A 454 -14.66 -0.11 -11.83
N ARG A 455 -13.83 -0.54 -10.87
CA ARG A 455 -13.98 -0.14 -9.48
C ARG A 455 -13.42 1.27 -9.24
N LYS A 456 -14.04 2.01 -8.32
CA LYS A 456 -13.74 3.42 -8.03
C LYS A 456 -13.07 3.61 -6.67
N PHE A 457 -12.44 2.57 -6.14
CA PHE A 457 -11.98 2.46 -4.77
C PHE A 457 -11.20 3.67 -4.26
N LEU A 458 -10.29 4.22 -5.08
CA LEU A 458 -9.31 5.22 -4.67
C LEU A 458 -9.62 6.64 -5.15
N LEU A 459 -10.78 6.87 -5.77
CA LEU A 459 -11.08 8.15 -6.42
C LEU A 459 -11.64 9.22 -5.47
N GLY A 460 -11.77 8.92 -4.17
CA GLY A 460 -12.15 9.88 -3.13
C GLY A 460 -13.60 9.75 -2.62
N GLU A 461 -14.36 8.76 -3.10
CA GLU A 461 -15.77 8.53 -2.71
C GLU A 461 -16.00 7.18 -2.02
N GLN A 462 -14.99 6.31 -1.97
CA GLN A 462 -15.09 5.00 -1.35
C GLN A 462 -14.03 4.83 -0.25
N PHE A 463 -12.84 4.32 -0.52
CA PHE A 463 -11.82 4.07 0.50
C PHE A 463 -10.83 5.23 0.69
N ASP A 464 -10.24 5.31 1.87
CA ASP A 464 -9.06 6.13 2.14
C ASP A 464 -7.78 5.38 1.73
N SER A 465 -7.84 4.04 1.75
CA SER A 465 -6.71 3.14 1.48
C SER A 465 -7.21 1.75 1.08
N VAL A 466 -6.27 0.91 0.63
CA VAL A 466 -6.46 -0.54 0.44
C VAL A 466 -5.33 -1.31 1.13
N MET A 467 -5.58 -2.59 1.44
CA MET A 467 -4.51 -3.53 1.81
C MET A 467 -3.62 -3.75 0.60
N ASN A 468 -2.34 -3.34 0.72
CA ASN A 468 -1.42 -3.28 -0.42
C ASN A 468 -0.69 -4.60 -0.66
N TYR A 469 -1.40 -5.57 -1.20
CA TYR A 469 -0.81 -6.86 -1.57
C TYR A 469 0.22 -6.72 -2.70
N VAL A 470 0.11 -5.70 -3.56
CA VAL A 470 1.09 -5.46 -4.63
C VAL A 470 2.49 -5.20 -4.06
N PHE A 471 2.62 -4.36 -3.01
CA PHE A 471 3.93 -4.15 -2.37
C PHE A 471 4.38 -5.39 -1.59
N ARG A 472 3.44 -6.09 -0.92
CA ARG A 472 3.75 -7.36 -0.24
C ARG A 472 4.43 -8.33 -1.20
N ASP A 473 3.81 -8.60 -2.32
CA ASP A 473 4.32 -9.57 -3.30
C ASP A 473 5.61 -9.10 -3.95
N ALA A 474 5.73 -7.81 -4.25
CA ALA A 474 6.97 -7.22 -4.77
C ALA A 474 8.14 -7.40 -3.79
N ILE A 475 7.94 -7.11 -2.49
CA ILE A 475 8.97 -7.23 -1.44
C ILE A 475 9.34 -8.70 -1.23
N LEU A 476 8.35 -9.59 -1.02
CA LEU A 476 8.62 -11.00 -0.74
C LEU A 476 9.29 -11.70 -1.92
N ASN A 477 8.86 -11.41 -3.15
CA ASN A 477 9.48 -11.97 -4.35
C ASN A 477 10.91 -11.46 -4.54
N PHE A 478 11.19 -10.18 -4.26
CA PHE A 478 12.56 -9.67 -4.25
C PHE A 478 13.42 -10.44 -3.25
N CYS A 479 12.96 -10.62 -2.03
CA CYS A 479 13.67 -11.39 -1.01
C CYS A 479 13.87 -12.86 -1.40
N LYS A 480 12.99 -13.43 -2.23
CA LYS A 480 13.15 -14.78 -2.83
C LYS A 480 14.07 -14.81 -4.05
N GLY A 481 14.60 -13.68 -4.50
CA GLY A 481 15.56 -13.59 -5.59
C GLY A 481 14.99 -13.09 -6.93
N GLN A 482 13.76 -12.56 -6.94
CA GLN A 482 13.27 -11.84 -8.12
C GLN A 482 14.16 -10.63 -8.41
N HIS A 483 14.43 -10.39 -9.68
CA HIS A 483 15.26 -9.26 -10.12
C HIS A 483 14.67 -7.92 -9.65
N GLY A 484 15.49 -7.09 -8.99
CA GLY A 484 15.07 -5.82 -8.37
C GLY A 484 14.41 -4.83 -9.33
N LYS A 485 14.72 -4.90 -10.64
CA LYS A 485 14.05 -4.08 -11.65
C LYS A 485 12.54 -4.38 -11.71
N TYR A 486 12.14 -5.66 -11.74
CA TYR A 486 10.71 -6.02 -11.78
C TYR A 486 10.00 -5.62 -10.49
N THR A 487 10.66 -5.82 -9.36
CA THR A 487 10.16 -5.36 -8.05
C THR A 487 9.91 -3.86 -8.05
N MET A 488 10.89 -3.07 -8.51
CA MET A 488 10.77 -1.62 -8.55
C MET A 488 9.74 -1.15 -9.58
N ASP A 489 9.59 -1.84 -10.70
CA ASP A 489 8.56 -1.53 -11.70
C ASP A 489 7.15 -1.68 -11.12
N LEU A 490 6.89 -2.73 -10.30
CA LEU A 490 5.63 -2.90 -9.58
C LEU A 490 5.40 -1.80 -8.54
N ILE A 491 6.42 -1.48 -7.74
CA ILE A 491 6.36 -0.42 -6.74
C ILE A 491 6.05 0.92 -7.41
N MET A 492 6.77 1.25 -8.49
CA MET A 492 6.57 2.49 -9.22
C MET A 492 5.21 2.58 -9.90
N SER A 493 4.61 1.45 -10.33
CA SER A 493 3.25 1.48 -10.92
C SER A 493 2.21 1.92 -9.89
N VAL A 494 2.31 1.45 -8.65
CA VAL A 494 1.43 1.91 -7.55
C VAL A 494 1.67 3.38 -7.23
N ILE A 495 2.94 3.82 -7.13
CA ILE A 495 3.29 5.22 -6.84
C ILE A 495 2.77 6.16 -7.93
N GLU A 496 2.83 5.73 -9.20
CA GLU A 496 2.33 6.51 -10.35
C GLU A 496 0.79 6.56 -10.40
N ASN A 497 0.12 5.43 -10.12
CA ASN A 497 -1.31 5.27 -10.39
C ASN A 497 -2.20 5.64 -9.19
N TYR A 498 -1.68 5.60 -7.96
CA TYR A 498 -2.50 5.87 -6.78
C TYR A 498 -2.51 7.37 -6.42
N PRO A 499 -3.67 7.93 -6.02
CA PRO A 499 -3.75 9.30 -5.52
C PRO A 499 -2.80 9.55 -4.34
N ARG A 500 -2.13 10.70 -4.32
CA ARG A 500 -1.22 11.06 -3.22
C ARG A 500 -1.84 10.95 -1.82
N PRO A 501 -3.12 11.37 -1.59
CA PRO A 501 -3.77 11.16 -0.30
C PRO A 501 -3.88 9.68 0.10
N VAL A 502 -4.01 8.76 -0.86
CA VAL A 502 -4.02 7.31 -0.62
C VAL A 502 -2.61 6.80 -0.32
N LEU A 503 -1.62 7.18 -1.15
CA LEU A 503 -0.24 6.74 -0.99
C LEU A 503 0.32 7.01 0.42
N ARG A 504 -0.02 8.16 1.03
CA ARG A 504 0.46 8.52 2.38
C ARG A 504 -0.13 7.66 3.50
N VAL A 505 -1.25 6.97 3.25
CA VAL A 505 -1.94 6.08 4.19
C VAL A 505 -2.18 4.69 3.59
N LEU A 506 -1.34 4.27 2.65
CA LEU A 506 -1.42 2.95 2.04
C LEU A 506 -1.00 1.87 3.03
N MET A 507 -1.82 0.84 3.21
CA MET A 507 -1.59 -0.21 4.21
C MET A 507 -0.64 -1.29 3.68
N ASN A 508 0.63 -1.22 4.06
CA ASN A 508 1.66 -2.14 3.61
C ASN A 508 1.83 -3.32 4.58
N SER A 509 1.43 -4.52 4.19
CA SER A 509 1.58 -5.76 4.98
C SER A 509 2.64 -6.67 4.38
N LEU A 510 3.30 -7.50 5.17
CA LEU A 510 4.12 -8.64 4.72
C LEU A 510 3.40 -9.97 4.92
N SER A 511 2.68 -10.11 6.00
CA SER A 511 1.78 -11.22 6.29
C SER A 511 0.41 -10.69 6.69
N THR A 512 -0.60 -11.54 6.54
CA THR A 512 -1.96 -11.34 7.05
C THR A 512 -2.52 -12.65 7.60
N HIS A 513 -3.72 -12.63 8.13
CA HIS A 513 -4.41 -13.85 8.58
C HIS A 513 -4.81 -14.78 7.41
N ASP A 514 -4.75 -14.30 6.15
CA ASP A 514 -5.10 -15.07 4.95
C ASP A 514 -3.87 -15.60 4.17
N THR A 515 -2.68 -15.17 4.56
CA THR A 515 -1.45 -15.52 3.85
C THR A 515 -0.48 -16.26 4.76
N GLU A 516 0.45 -17.00 4.16
CA GLU A 516 1.57 -17.57 4.91
C GLU A 516 2.39 -16.47 5.60
N ARG A 517 3.04 -16.80 6.70
CA ARG A 517 3.98 -15.91 7.38
C ARG A 517 5.15 -15.54 6.47
N ALA A 518 5.53 -14.28 6.46
CA ALA A 518 6.58 -13.76 5.57
C ALA A 518 7.90 -14.54 5.69
N ILE A 519 8.32 -14.87 6.92
CA ILE A 519 9.53 -15.65 7.14
C ILE A 519 9.44 -17.03 6.48
N THR A 520 8.27 -17.68 6.53
CA THR A 520 8.02 -18.98 5.90
C THR A 520 8.02 -18.87 4.37
N VAL A 521 7.39 -17.83 3.81
CA VAL A 521 7.39 -17.57 2.36
C VAL A 521 8.80 -17.37 1.80
N MET A 522 9.66 -16.68 2.56
CA MET A 522 10.99 -16.32 2.08
C MET A 522 12.05 -17.40 2.31
N ALA A 523 11.93 -18.18 3.37
CA ALA A 523 12.96 -19.15 3.77
C ALA A 523 12.47 -20.60 3.87
N GLY A 524 11.16 -20.84 3.81
CA GLY A 524 10.59 -22.20 3.84
C GLY A 524 10.51 -22.85 2.46
N GLU A 525 10.20 -24.14 2.45
CA GLU A 525 9.89 -24.83 1.21
C GLU A 525 8.58 -24.30 0.59
N PRO A 526 8.50 -24.18 -0.75
CA PRO A 526 7.27 -23.81 -1.43
C PRO A 526 6.12 -24.80 -1.17
N LEU A 527 4.89 -24.27 -1.11
CA LEU A 527 3.67 -25.08 -0.89
C LEU A 527 3.25 -25.99 -2.04
N ASP A 528 3.87 -25.86 -3.21
CA ASP A 528 3.46 -26.54 -4.43
C ASP A 528 3.23 -28.05 -4.23
N GLY A 529 1.96 -28.47 -4.31
CA GLY A 529 1.56 -29.88 -4.14
C GLY A 529 1.62 -30.43 -2.70
N LYS A 530 1.89 -29.60 -1.72
CA LYS A 530 1.97 -30.00 -0.29
C LYS A 530 0.59 -29.95 0.38
N ASP A 531 0.25 -31.00 1.12
CA ASP A 531 -1.00 -31.10 1.85
C ASP A 531 -0.95 -30.45 3.23
N ARG A 532 -2.05 -30.52 3.97
CA ARG A 532 -2.15 -29.93 5.32
C ARG A 532 -1.33 -30.70 6.37
N GLU A 533 -1.13 -31.98 6.21
CA GLU A 533 -0.33 -32.81 7.11
C GLU A 533 1.14 -32.40 7.02
N TRP A 534 1.65 -32.25 5.79
CA TRP A 534 2.98 -31.72 5.56
C TRP A 534 3.16 -30.34 6.15
N GLN A 535 2.19 -29.44 5.98
CA GLN A 535 2.25 -28.07 6.55
C GLN A 535 2.27 -28.07 8.07
N ALA A 536 1.55 -29.00 8.71
CA ALA A 536 1.52 -29.12 10.17
C ALA A 536 2.87 -29.59 10.75
N ASP A 537 3.54 -30.51 10.04
CA ASP A 537 4.77 -31.16 10.50
C ASP A 537 6.03 -30.39 10.08
N THR A 538 5.91 -29.46 9.09
CA THR A 538 7.06 -28.76 8.55
C THR A 538 7.35 -27.47 9.32
N LYS A 539 8.60 -27.33 9.77
CA LYS A 539 9.16 -26.15 10.42
C LYS A 539 10.47 -25.78 9.76
N LEU A 540 10.83 -24.50 9.85
CA LEU A 540 12.15 -24.04 9.45
C LEU A 540 13.20 -24.69 10.34
N ASP A 541 14.21 -25.32 9.73
CA ASP A 541 15.41 -25.74 10.48
C ASP A 541 16.25 -24.53 10.89
N ASP A 542 17.31 -24.75 11.65
CA ASP A 542 18.13 -23.67 12.22
C ASP A 542 18.81 -22.81 11.14
N GLU A 543 19.17 -23.38 9.98
CA GLU A 543 19.81 -22.67 8.87
C GLU A 543 18.78 -21.80 8.14
N HIS A 544 17.65 -22.37 7.75
CA HIS A 544 16.56 -21.65 7.12
C HIS A 544 15.97 -20.57 8.05
N LYS A 545 15.92 -20.83 9.35
CA LYS A 545 15.48 -19.83 10.32
C LYS A 545 16.42 -18.64 10.42
N LYS A 546 17.74 -18.89 10.44
CA LYS A 546 18.76 -17.80 10.39
C LYS A 546 18.66 -16.99 9.11
N LEU A 547 18.49 -17.66 7.97
CA LEU A 547 18.27 -17.00 6.69
C LEU A 547 16.99 -16.18 6.71
N GLY A 548 15.87 -16.77 7.19
CA GLY A 548 14.58 -16.12 7.29
C GLY A 548 14.61 -14.86 8.15
N VAL A 549 15.35 -14.85 9.25
CA VAL A 549 15.54 -13.65 10.09
C VAL A 549 16.24 -12.53 9.31
N LYS A 550 17.29 -12.85 8.53
CA LYS A 550 17.98 -11.85 7.70
C LYS A 550 17.05 -11.29 6.62
N LEU A 551 16.35 -12.16 5.91
CA LEU A 551 15.39 -11.77 4.86
C LEU A 551 14.23 -10.95 5.42
N LEU A 552 13.69 -11.31 6.59
CA LEU A 552 12.62 -10.57 7.26
C LEU A 552 13.08 -9.17 7.69
N LYS A 553 14.33 -9.01 8.09
CA LYS A 553 14.92 -7.68 8.34
C LYS A 553 14.96 -6.83 7.08
N VAL A 554 15.36 -7.37 5.95
CA VAL A 554 15.36 -6.65 4.66
C VAL A 554 13.92 -6.31 4.24
N ALA A 555 13.01 -7.28 4.29
CA ALA A 555 11.61 -7.11 3.91
C ALA A 555 10.91 -6.04 4.76
N SER A 556 11.06 -6.11 6.10
CA SER A 556 10.48 -5.12 7.01
C SER A 556 11.10 -3.73 6.85
N ALA A 557 12.41 -3.64 6.56
CA ALA A 557 13.05 -2.37 6.22
C ALA A 557 12.43 -1.72 4.97
N MET A 558 12.15 -2.50 3.91
CA MET A 558 11.41 -2.01 2.74
C MET A 558 9.97 -1.60 3.11
N GLN A 559 9.25 -2.43 3.86
CA GLN A 559 7.88 -2.16 4.33
C GLN A 559 7.78 -0.81 5.07
N PHE A 560 8.76 -0.48 5.91
CA PHE A 560 8.77 0.73 6.74
C PHE A 560 9.18 1.99 5.98
N THR A 561 9.83 1.87 4.83
CA THR A 561 10.39 3.01 4.09
C THR A 561 9.68 3.31 2.77
N LEU A 562 8.91 2.37 2.21
CA LEU A 562 8.05 2.61 1.07
C LEU A 562 6.87 3.56 1.41
N PRO A 563 6.25 4.24 0.41
CA PRO A 563 5.06 5.06 0.63
C PRO A 563 3.93 4.31 1.34
N GLY A 564 3.25 4.98 2.28
CA GLY A 564 2.21 4.38 3.10
C GLY A 564 2.66 4.18 4.54
N PHE A 565 2.04 3.28 5.26
CA PHE A 565 2.43 2.87 6.61
C PHE A 565 2.57 1.34 6.70
N PRO A 566 3.54 0.84 7.48
CA PRO A 566 3.67 -0.58 7.71
C PRO A 566 2.52 -1.10 8.57
N CYS A 567 1.98 -2.25 8.19
CA CYS A 567 1.06 -3.04 9.01
C CYS A 567 1.74 -4.35 9.41
N ILE A 568 2.07 -4.48 10.68
CA ILE A 568 2.69 -5.68 11.25
C ILE A 568 1.57 -6.67 11.58
N TYR A 569 1.58 -7.86 11.00
CA TYR A 569 0.72 -8.94 11.46
C TYR A 569 1.29 -9.54 12.75
N TYR A 570 0.48 -9.68 13.79
CA TYR A 570 0.95 -10.09 15.12
C TYR A 570 1.92 -11.27 15.05
N GLY A 571 3.07 -11.11 15.66
CA GLY A 571 4.10 -12.14 15.73
C GLY A 571 5.12 -12.18 14.58
N ASP A 572 4.94 -11.40 13.50
CA ASP A 572 5.99 -11.26 12.49
C ASP A 572 7.26 -10.63 13.10
N GLU A 573 7.08 -9.63 13.98
CA GLU A 573 8.17 -9.01 14.74
C GLU A 573 8.79 -9.95 15.78
N ALA A 574 8.10 -11.02 16.14
CA ALA A 574 8.61 -12.07 17.04
C ALA A 574 9.23 -13.25 16.29
N GLY A 575 9.20 -13.24 14.95
CA GLY A 575 9.74 -14.29 14.09
C GLY A 575 8.87 -15.53 14.00
N MET A 576 7.55 -15.38 14.13
CA MET A 576 6.61 -16.48 13.94
C MET A 576 6.63 -17.00 12.52
N GLU A 577 6.70 -18.33 12.39
CA GLU A 577 6.56 -19.08 11.16
C GLU A 577 5.17 -19.71 11.05
N GLY A 578 4.74 -20.03 9.83
CA GLY A 578 3.49 -20.75 9.57
C GLY A 578 3.12 -20.69 8.09
N TYR A 579 2.68 -21.83 7.59
CA TYR A 579 2.09 -21.94 6.25
C TYR A 579 0.66 -21.37 6.25
N ARG A 580 -0.20 -21.78 5.31
CA ARG A 580 -1.57 -21.28 5.20
C ARG A 580 -2.41 -21.58 6.43
N ASP A 581 -3.55 -20.88 6.52
CA ASP A 581 -4.57 -21.12 7.53
C ASP A 581 -4.81 -22.63 7.77
N PRO A 582 -4.78 -23.09 9.05
CA PRO A 582 -4.70 -22.32 10.29
C PRO A 582 -3.27 -22.13 10.84
N PHE A 583 -2.22 -22.56 10.14
CA PHE A 583 -0.84 -22.60 10.67
C PHE A 583 -0.23 -21.18 10.81
N ASN A 584 -0.65 -20.23 9.97
CA ASN A 584 -0.28 -18.81 10.09
C ASN A 584 -0.95 -18.10 11.28
N ARG A 585 -1.95 -18.75 11.92
CA ARG A 585 -2.78 -18.21 13.01
C ARG A 585 -2.45 -18.85 14.36
N CYS A 586 -1.23 -19.36 14.57
CA CYS A 586 -0.76 -19.82 15.87
C CYS A 586 -0.76 -18.68 16.88
N CYS A 587 -0.79 -19.03 18.18
CA CYS A 587 -0.77 -18.04 19.25
C CYS A 587 0.56 -17.30 19.33
N TYR A 588 0.50 -16.03 19.75
CA TYR A 588 1.68 -15.20 19.96
C TYR A 588 2.64 -15.87 20.96
N PRO A 589 3.95 -15.96 20.67
CA PRO A 589 4.90 -16.75 21.46
C PRO A 589 5.45 -15.99 22.67
N TRP A 590 4.58 -15.50 23.58
CA TRP A 590 4.98 -14.75 24.76
C TRP A 590 6.03 -15.47 25.57
N GLY A 591 7.16 -14.79 25.82
CA GLY A 591 8.32 -15.35 26.53
C GLY A 591 9.27 -16.18 25.66
N LYS A 592 8.95 -16.38 24.36
CA LYS A 592 9.76 -17.13 23.38
C LYS A 592 10.03 -16.33 22.11
N GLU A 593 9.83 -15.02 22.18
CA GLU A 593 9.98 -14.11 21.04
C GLU A 593 11.42 -14.04 20.55
N ASN A 594 11.62 -13.83 19.26
CA ASN A 594 12.92 -13.43 18.72
C ASN A 594 13.20 -11.96 19.10
N LYS A 595 13.99 -11.78 20.16
CA LYS A 595 14.33 -10.44 20.68
C LYS A 595 15.08 -9.57 19.67
N GLU A 596 15.90 -10.20 18.81
CA GLU A 596 16.64 -9.48 17.76
C GLU A 596 15.68 -8.81 16.74
N LEU A 597 14.61 -9.52 16.35
CA LEU A 597 13.60 -8.96 15.44
C LEU A 597 12.74 -7.90 16.11
N ILE A 598 12.40 -8.06 17.39
CA ILE A 598 11.68 -7.02 18.14
C ILE A 598 12.50 -5.73 18.19
N GLU A 599 13.77 -5.81 18.56
CA GLU A 599 14.65 -4.64 18.61
C GLU A 599 14.89 -4.03 17.21
N TRP A 600 14.90 -4.86 16.18
CA TRP A 600 14.94 -4.40 14.79
C TRP A 600 13.70 -3.57 14.42
N HIS A 601 12.49 -4.05 14.73
CA HIS A 601 11.25 -3.32 14.46
C HIS A 601 11.16 -2.01 15.25
N LYS A 602 11.62 -1.98 16.49
CA LYS A 602 11.73 -0.74 17.28
C LYS A 602 12.66 0.28 16.62
N LYS A 603 13.83 -0.16 16.13
CA LYS A 603 14.76 0.72 15.39
C LYS A 603 14.12 1.27 14.12
N LEU A 604 13.39 0.44 13.35
CA LEU A 604 12.66 0.88 12.17
C LEU A 604 11.58 1.92 12.53
N ALA A 605 10.87 1.70 13.65
CA ALA A 605 9.88 2.64 14.16
C ALA A 605 10.51 3.99 14.55
N ASP A 606 11.65 3.98 15.21
CA ASP A 606 12.39 5.18 15.59
C ASP A 606 12.86 5.99 14.37
N VAL A 607 13.41 5.30 13.35
CA VAL A 607 13.78 5.93 12.07
C VAL A 607 12.57 6.57 11.42
N ARG A 608 11.47 5.83 11.31
CA ARG A 608 10.25 6.34 10.70
C ARG A 608 9.68 7.53 11.45
N LYS A 609 9.69 7.50 12.78
CA LYS A 609 9.22 8.60 13.63
C LYS A 609 10.08 9.86 13.50
N SER A 610 11.39 9.71 13.30
CA SER A 610 12.34 10.81 13.23
C SER A 610 12.51 11.43 11.83
N CYS A 611 12.05 10.75 10.75
CA CYS A 611 12.27 11.18 9.37
C CYS A 611 10.93 11.46 8.66
N SER A 612 10.56 12.73 8.52
CA SER A 612 9.30 13.16 7.88
C SER A 612 9.21 12.76 6.40
N ALA A 613 10.34 12.61 5.71
CA ALA A 613 10.38 12.11 4.35
C ALA A 613 9.72 10.72 4.19
N LEU A 614 9.74 9.87 5.24
CA LEU A 614 9.06 8.58 5.23
C LEU A 614 7.53 8.68 5.39
N TRP A 615 7.02 9.83 5.81
CA TRP A 615 5.58 10.02 6.05
C TRP A 615 4.83 10.34 4.76
N ASP A 616 5.27 11.39 4.05
CA ASP A 616 4.62 11.90 2.83
C ASP A 616 5.66 12.47 1.82
N GLY A 617 6.93 12.04 1.92
CA GLY A 617 7.98 12.49 1.02
C GLY A 617 7.85 11.90 -0.38
N ASP A 618 8.49 12.56 -1.34
CA ASP A 618 8.62 12.06 -2.69
C ASP A 618 9.52 10.83 -2.75
N PHE A 619 9.39 10.04 -3.82
CA PHE A 619 10.11 8.80 -4.02
C PHE A 619 10.98 8.87 -5.28
N ILE A 620 12.26 8.58 -5.15
CA ILE A 620 13.20 8.55 -6.27
C ILE A 620 13.87 7.16 -6.31
N ASN A 621 13.62 6.41 -7.38
CA ASN A 621 14.36 5.18 -7.64
C ASN A 621 15.79 5.52 -8.07
N VAL A 622 16.78 5.03 -7.35
CA VAL A 622 18.22 5.28 -7.61
C VAL A 622 18.87 4.09 -8.32
N LEU A 623 18.56 2.88 -7.87
CA LEU A 623 19.16 1.65 -8.39
C LEU A 623 18.19 0.49 -8.28
N SER A 624 18.14 -0.33 -9.33
CA SER A 624 17.32 -1.55 -9.36
C SER A 624 18.04 -2.62 -10.17
N GLU A 625 18.93 -3.35 -9.51
CA GLU A 625 19.72 -4.45 -10.07
C GLU A 625 19.14 -5.80 -9.66
N GLU A 626 19.80 -6.87 -10.04
CA GLU A 626 19.32 -8.24 -9.80
C GLU A 626 18.96 -8.49 -8.33
N ARG A 627 19.90 -8.26 -7.41
CA ARG A 627 19.77 -8.49 -5.96
C ARG A 627 20.00 -7.24 -5.11
N ARG A 628 19.89 -6.07 -5.72
CA ARG A 628 20.10 -4.80 -5.04
C ARG A 628 19.09 -3.75 -5.49
N ILE A 629 18.47 -3.10 -4.51
CA ILE A 629 17.56 -1.97 -4.71
C ILE A 629 18.05 -0.81 -3.85
N SER A 630 17.99 0.42 -4.40
CA SER A 630 18.22 1.64 -3.64
C SER A 630 17.29 2.73 -4.10
N TYR A 631 16.74 3.50 -3.17
CA TYR A 631 15.89 4.64 -3.44
C TYR A 631 16.05 5.75 -2.40
N ILE A 632 15.58 6.94 -2.73
CA ILE A 632 15.54 8.09 -1.84
C ILE A 632 14.07 8.40 -1.54
N ARG A 633 13.80 8.71 -0.27
CA ARG A 633 12.61 9.44 0.16
C ARG A 633 13.05 10.81 0.60
N HIS A 634 12.35 11.86 0.15
CA HIS A 634 12.68 13.22 0.54
C HIS A 634 11.45 14.11 0.65
N ASP A 635 11.49 15.05 1.55
CA ASP A 635 10.58 16.17 1.62
C ASP A 635 11.38 17.49 1.74
N LYS A 636 10.73 18.55 2.18
CA LYS A 636 11.41 19.85 2.35
C LYS A 636 12.34 19.91 3.58
N ASP A 637 12.16 19.02 4.55
CA ASP A 637 12.81 19.07 5.86
C ASP A 637 13.85 17.95 6.04
N SER A 638 13.68 16.80 5.38
CA SER A 638 14.52 15.64 5.53
C SER A 638 14.65 14.82 4.25
N ALA A 639 15.69 14.01 4.18
CA ALA A 639 15.87 13.03 3.13
C ALA A 639 16.52 11.76 3.70
N ILE A 640 16.18 10.60 3.14
CA ILE A 640 16.74 9.32 3.52
C ILE A 640 17.05 8.50 2.27
N PHE A 641 18.29 8.03 2.18
CA PHE A 641 18.71 7.06 1.19
C PHE A 641 18.57 5.67 1.80
N CYS A 642 17.78 4.81 1.16
CA CYS A 642 17.52 3.43 1.56
C CYS A 642 18.16 2.49 0.56
N THR A 643 18.92 1.51 1.04
CA THR A 643 19.57 0.51 0.19
C THR A 643 19.45 -0.88 0.78
N PHE A 644 19.29 -1.88 -0.10
CA PHE A 644 18.99 -3.27 0.23
C PHE A 644 19.91 -4.17 -0.59
N ASN A 645 20.68 -4.99 0.10
CA ASN A 645 21.61 -5.95 -0.48
C ASN A 645 21.14 -7.37 -0.17
N LEU A 646 20.81 -8.15 -1.19
CA LEU A 646 20.47 -9.58 -1.10
C LEU A 646 21.56 -10.50 -1.68
N TYR A 647 22.73 -9.96 -2.02
CA TYR A 647 23.87 -10.79 -2.30
C TYR A 647 24.43 -11.39 -1.00
N ASP A 648 25.08 -12.53 -1.10
CA ASP A 648 25.78 -13.22 0.00
C ASP A 648 27.16 -12.65 0.30
N TYR A 649 27.52 -11.55 -0.38
CA TYR A 649 28.75 -10.79 -0.21
C TYR A 649 28.46 -9.30 0.00
N GLU A 650 29.44 -8.60 0.51
CA GLU A 650 29.42 -7.16 0.73
C GLU A 650 29.41 -6.41 -0.61
N VAL A 651 28.62 -5.35 -0.70
CA VAL A 651 28.56 -4.49 -1.88
C VAL A 651 28.86 -3.04 -1.53
N GLU A 652 29.46 -2.32 -2.48
CA GLU A 652 29.68 -0.89 -2.37
C GLU A 652 28.63 -0.11 -3.14
N ALA A 653 28.14 0.98 -2.54
CA ALA A 653 27.25 1.94 -3.19
C ALA A 653 27.91 3.32 -3.15
N LYS A 654 28.05 3.96 -4.31
CA LYS A 654 28.41 5.36 -4.39
C LYS A 654 27.19 6.18 -3.92
N MET A 655 27.40 7.02 -2.92
CA MET A 655 26.33 7.85 -2.39
C MET A 655 25.86 8.88 -3.40
N PRO A 656 24.55 9.11 -3.52
CA PRO A 656 24.03 10.21 -4.31
C PRO A 656 24.57 11.56 -3.83
N LEU A 657 24.60 12.53 -4.73
CA LEU A 657 25.10 13.86 -4.41
C LEU A 657 24.32 14.47 -3.22
N GLY A 658 25.02 14.99 -2.24
CA GLY A 658 24.43 15.53 -1.01
C GLY A 658 24.29 14.53 0.14
N TYR A 659 24.54 13.22 -0.09
CA TYR A 659 24.44 12.19 0.95
C TYR A 659 25.78 11.70 1.47
N ALA A 660 26.91 12.19 0.93
CA ALA A 660 28.24 11.74 1.31
C ALA A 660 28.58 11.98 2.79
N ASP A 661 27.95 12.99 3.42
CA ASP A 661 28.13 13.36 4.82
C ASP A 661 27.01 12.82 5.73
N GLY A 662 26.09 12.02 5.18
CA GLY A 662 24.99 11.42 5.93
C GLY A 662 25.48 10.38 6.94
N LYS A 663 24.64 10.05 7.92
CA LYS A 663 24.92 9.07 8.97
C LYS A 663 24.22 7.74 8.67
N PRO A 664 24.96 6.62 8.50
CA PRO A 664 24.37 5.29 8.42
C PRO A 664 23.66 4.93 9.72
N VAL A 665 22.46 4.35 9.62
CA VAL A 665 21.59 4.05 10.76
C VAL A 665 21.93 2.72 11.43
N PHE A 666 22.27 1.70 10.62
CA PHE A 666 22.53 0.35 11.12
C PHE A 666 24.02 0.05 11.27
N GLY A 667 24.89 1.02 11.03
CA GLY A 667 26.31 0.95 11.35
C GLY A 667 27.20 0.51 10.20
N SER A 668 26.72 0.54 8.97
CA SER A 668 27.54 0.36 7.78
C SER A 668 28.62 1.45 7.68
N LYS A 669 29.74 1.10 7.06
CA LYS A 669 30.86 2.02 6.87
C LYS A 669 30.57 2.97 5.71
N LEU A 670 30.64 4.28 5.95
CA LEU A 670 30.56 5.32 4.93
C LEU A 670 31.89 6.11 4.93
N GLU A 671 32.66 5.96 3.85
CA GLU A 671 33.95 6.64 3.69
C GLU A 671 34.08 7.20 2.28
N ASN A 672 34.52 8.45 2.16
CA ASN A 672 34.76 9.12 0.88
C ASN A 672 33.54 9.05 -0.08
N GLY A 673 32.32 9.08 0.47
CA GLY A 673 31.08 8.96 -0.32
C GLY A 673 30.79 7.55 -0.86
N ILE A 674 31.46 6.52 -0.33
CA ILE A 674 31.21 5.11 -0.62
C ILE A 674 30.66 4.43 0.62
N LEU A 675 29.45 3.88 0.51
CA LEU A 675 28.75 3.11 1.54
C LEU A 675 29.01 1.62 1.30
N THR A 676 29.53 0.94 2.32
CA THR A 676 29.77 -0.51 2.31
C THR A 676 28.59 -1.22 2.98
N ILE A 677 27.86 -2.03 2.25
CA ILE A 677 26.60 -2.67 2.69
C ILE A 677 26.87 -4.16 2.92
N PRO A 678 26.67 -4.68 4.14
CA PRO A 678 26.89 -6.09 4.44
C PRO A 678 26.00 -7.04 3.61
N PRO A 679 26.36 -8.33 3.54
CA PRO A 679 25.54 -9.35 2.90
C PRO A 679 24.14 -9.45 3.53
N MET A 680 23.12 -9.71 2.72
CA MET A 680 21.73 -9.97 3.17
C MET A 680 21.26 -8.93 4.20
N SER A 681 21.40 -7.63 3.88
CA SER A 681 21.12 -6.55 4.83
C SER A 681 20.45 -5.33 4.17
N ALA A 682 19.94 -4.47 5.02
CA ALA A 682 19.46 -3.13 4.67
C ALA A 682 20.32 -2.08 5.37
N GLU A 683 20.52 -0.94 4.73
CA GLU A 683 21.11 0.24 5.36
C GLU A 683 20.37 1.51 4.94
N PHE A 684 20.28 2.44 5.88
CA PHE A 684 19.70 3.76 5.64
C PHE A 684 20.73 4.84 5.94
N VAL A 685 20.73 5.89 5.14
CA VAL A 685 21.53 7.09 5.41
C VAL A 685 20.58 8.27 5.48
N VAL A 686 20.46 8.85 6.68
CA VAL A 686 19.61 10.03 6.91
C VAL A 686 20.42 11.28 6.65
N LEU A 687 19.83 12.22 5.91
CA LEU A 687 20.36 13.54 5.64
C LEU A 687 19.37 14.56 6.22
N GLU A 688 19.83 15.37 7.16
CA GLU A 688 19.09 16.56 7.59
C GLU A 688 19.37 17.69 6.59
N LEU A 689 18.31 18.12 5.90
CA LEU A 689 18.40 19.27 5.01
C LEU A 689 18.43 20.52 5.90
N GLY A 690 19.60 21.16 5.99
CA GLY A 690 19.82 22.31 6.86
C GLY A 690 18.77 23.41 6.65
N LYS A 691 18.28 23.96 7.76
CA LYS A 691 17.35 25.11 7.82
C LYS A 691 17.93 26.34 7.17
#